data_b182f60d52a0363e0099a7cbee6ee335
#
_entry.id   b182f60d52a0363e0099a7cbee6ee335
#
_cell.length_a   1.000
_cell.length_b   1.000
_cell.length_c   1.000
_cell.angle_alpha   90.00
_cell.angle_beta   90.00
_cell.angle_gamma   90.00
#
_symmetry.space_group_name_H-M   'P 1'
#
loop_
_entity.id
_entity.type
_entity.pdbx_description
1 polymer ?
#
loop_
_entity_poly.entity_id
_entity_poly.type
_entity_poly.pdbx_seq_one_letter_code
_entity_poly.pdbx_strand_id
1 'polypeptide(L)'
;MDSKNIQKNAMHKSAEFTFTPPPEAPVFEPTPEEFLDPLGYIAKIRPVAERTGICKIKPPSRWQPPFSLDVDKLKFVPRIQKVNELEAITRLKLIFLEKILKFWELQGSPLKIPMIENKSLDLYCLKFWVDEEGGFEACNNPKKWRKIANAMGYSFHANTLAFLRSNYEKILLPYEIFEKSKADILKTVKKTEPKIEIKEDEVGKPQITEVPIERITKMKADYDFKEEKPHTSIKKTKTGSDIKQDVDNSKNKIDIEKVTPNRELRRLACYGPGPKMPGLNDEEFDITKSRKRPRYDLDPLAVYQCAICQKDNRDDLLLICNGCSDTYHTFCLRPPLNAVPDGDWRCPCCIAEEVHKPAEAFGFAQAEREYTLQQFGEMADKFKSDYFAMSGHLVPTTVAEKEFWRIISSVEEDVTVEYGADLHSMDHGSGFPTKSSINLYPGDQEYVDSGWNLNNLPVLDGSVLRFINADISGMTVPWMYVGMCFSAFCWHNEDHWSYSINYLHWGEAKTWYGVPGSGAELLETAMKAAAPELFKSQPDLLHQLVTIMNPNILMAAGVPIYRTDQHAGEFVVTFPRAYHAGFNQGYNFAEAVNFAPPDWLKIGRECITHYKNLKRFCVFSHDELICKMALEGDRLDLETALETQKELVKATAEEGSLRAKMLKKGLTRTHRTAFELLGDDERLCEVCKTTCFLSSMSCMDCKHMVCLQHADDLCQCPMEKKTLNFRYDMDELHIMLQTIDFRVNSFDKWMTETKNILLPTAPDIGRLQKLKVLIDEAEELKIPKCGLLAQLRQEYTKATENVEPIVIELDDD
;
A
#
# COMPACT_ATOMS: atom_id res chain seq x y z
N MET A 1 -4.95 -15.80 19.02
CA MET A 1 -5.18 -14.96 20.24
C MET A 1 -6.53 -14.28 20.13
N ASP A 2 -7.19 -13.99 21.24
CA ASP A 2 -8.41 -13.18 21.24
C ASP A 2 -8.10 -11.75 20.77
N SER A 3 -8.89 -11.21 19.83
CA SER A 3 -8.72 -9.88 19.27
C SER A 3 -8.65 -8.77 20.32
N LYS A 4 -9.39 -8.93 21.42
CA LYS A 4 -9.34 -8.01 22.58
C LYS A 4 -7.98 -7.99 23.26
N ASN A 5 -7.29 -9.12 23.33
CA ASN A 5 -5.96 -9.18 23.92
C ASN A 5 -4.91 -8.51 23.04
N ILE A 6 -5.03 -8.63 21.72
CA ILE A 6 -4.13 -7.93 20.78
C ILE A 6 -4.28 -6.42 20.93
N GLN A 7 -5.50 -5.90 20.97
CA GLN A 7 -5.76 -4.47 21.15
C GLN A 7 -5.26 -3.97 22.53
N LYS A 8 -5.45 -4.75 23.60
CA LYS A 8 -4.92 -4.40 24.94
C LYS A 8 -3.41 -4.32 24.95
N ASN A 9 -2.73 -5.26 24.33
CA ASN A 9 -1.27 -5.24 24.24
C ASN A 9 -0.78 -4.02 23.43
N ALA A 10 -1.47 -3.68 22.35
CA ALA A 10 -1.17 -2.50 21.54
C ALA A 10 -1.37 -1.16 22.29
N MET A 11 -2.32 -1.12 23.23
CA MET A 11 -2.62 0.07 24.05
C MET A 11 -1.87 0.11 25.38
N HIS A 12 -1.14 -0.95 25.73
CA HIS A 12 -0.32 -0.95 26.96
C HIS A 12 0.97 -0.19 26.72
N LYS A 13 1.27 0.82 27.57
CA LYS A 13 2.48 1.61 27.49
C LYS A 13 3.46 1.20 28.60
N SER A 14 4.74 1.06 28.22
CA SER A 14 5.84 1.04 29.19
C SER A 14 6.26 2.47 29.54
N ALA A 15 6.80 2.65 30.73
CA ALA A 15 7.37 3.94 31.14
C ALA A 15 8.53 4.38 30.22
N GLU A 16 9.27 3.41 29.66
CA GLU A 16 10.37 3.64 28.74
C GLU A 16 10.11 2.87 27.43
N PHE A 17 10.39 3.51 26.29
CA PHE A 17 10.26 2.87 24.98
C PHE A 17 11.34 1.80 24.80
N THR A 18 10.91 0.58 24.50
CA THR A 18 11.79 -0.54 24.16
C THR A 18 11.41 -1.10 22.81
N PHE A 19 12.43 -1.45 22.02
CA PHE A 19 12.25 -2.15 20.75
C PHE A 19 13.13 -3.41 20.74
N THR A 20 12.53 -4.55 20.47
CA THR A 20 13.23 -5.82 20.29
C THR A 20 13.23 -6.14 18.79
N PRO A 21 14.39 -6.11 18.13
CA PRO A 21 14.46 -6.45 16.71
C PRO A 21 13.96 -7.89 16.47
N PRO A 22 13.19 -8.13 15.39
CA PRO A 22 12.87 -9.47 14.95
C PRO A 22 14.13 -10.29 14.62
N PRO A 23 14.03 -11.65 14.58
CA PRO A 23 15.14 -12.48 14.14
C PRO A 23 15.54 -12.15 12.68
N GLU A 24 16.85 -12.32 12.39
CA GLU A 24 17.39 -12.05 11.07
C GLU A 24 16.84 -13.02 10.01
N ALA A 25 16.51 -12.48 8.84
CA ALA A 25 16.23 -13.24 7.64
C ALA A 25 17.50 -13.92 7.10
N PRO A 26 17.39 -15.04 6.39
CA PRO A 26 18.55 -15.74 5.87
C PRO A 26 19.31 -14.89 4.83
N VAL A 27 20.64 -15.03 4.87
CA VAL A 27 21.55 -14.40 3.92
C VAL A 27 22.20 -15.50 3.09
N PHE A 28 22.20 -15.32 1.77
CA PHE A 28 22.76 -16.27 0.82
C PHE A 28 23.88 -15.62 0.03
N GLU A 29 24.95 -16.35 -0.19
CA GLU A 29 26.14 -15.93 -0.93
C GLU A 29 26.41 -16.97 -2.05
N PRO A 30 25.90 -16.76 -3.28
CA PRO A 30 26.12 -17.69 -4.40
C PRO A 30 27.59 -17.74 -4.81
N THR A 31 28.04 -18.92 -5.26
CA THR A 31 29.31 -19.02 -5.99
C THR A 31 29.18 -18.30 -7.33
N PRO A 32 30.30 -17.94 -7.98
CA PRO A 32 30.24 -17.33 -9.31
C PRO A 32 29.46 -18.16 -10.33
N GLU A 33 29.54 -19.49 -10.26
CA GLU A 33 28.82 -20.41 -11.13
C GLU A 33 27.32 -20.42 -10.86
N GLU A 34 26.92 -20.42 -9.59
CA GLU A 34 25.51 -20.34 -9.17
C GLU A 34 24.89 -18.99 -9.53
N PHE A 35 25.69 -17.93 -9.52
CA PHE A 35 25.23 -16.58 -9.82
C PHE A 35 24.93 -16.36 -11.31
N LEU A 36 25.33 -17.27 -12.21
CA LEU A 36 25.03 -17.14 -13.65
C LEU A 36 23.54 -17.35 -13.96
N ASP A 37 22.81 -18.07 -13.10
CA ASP A 37 21.39 -18.38 -13.28
C ASP A 37 20.57 -17.85 -12.08
N PRO A 38 20.02 -16.61 -12.14
CA PRO A 38 19.31 -16.03 -11.02
C PRO A 38 18.05 -16.81 -10.62
N LEU A 39 17.24 -17.25 -11.58
CA LEU A 39 15.99 -17.95 -11.27
C LEU A 39 16.25 -19.36 -10.74
N GLY A 40 17.22 -20.09 -11.30
CA GLY A 40 17.66 -21.37 -10.78
C GLY A 40 18.24 -21.27 -9.36
N TYR A 41 19.01 -20.19 -9.08
CA TYR A 41 19.52 -19.95 -7.74
C TYR A 41 18.42 -19.63 -6.75
N ILE A 42 17.47 -18.75 -7.11
CA ILE A 42 16.31 -18.42 -6.27
C ILE A 42 15.47 -19.68 -6.00
N ALA A 43 15.24 -20.53 -7.01
CA ALA A 43 14.54 -21.81 -6.83
C ALA A 43 15.29 -22.75 -5.84
N LYS A 44 16.62 -22.78 -5.90
CA LYS A 44 17.46 -23.58 -4.98
C LYS A 44 17.32 -23.13 -3.53
N ILE A 45 17.32 -21.84 -3.24
CA ILE A 45 17.26 -21.28 -1.88
C ILE A 45 15.84 -21.20 -1.34
N ARG A 46 14.82 -21.24 -2.20
CA ARG A 46 13.40 -21.08 -1.85
C ARG A 46 12.94 -21.93 -0.65
N PRO A 47 13.25 -23.23 -0.53
CA PRO A 47 12.75 -24.06 0.57
C PRO A 47 13.11 -23.55 1.98
N VAL A 48 14.16 -22.73 2.07
CA VAL A 48 14.59 -22.07 3.31
C VAL A 48 14.05 -20.65 3.37
N ALA A 49 14.22 -19.89 2.30
CA ALA A 49 13.95 -18.45 2.24
C ALA A 49 12.45 -18.12 2.29
N GLU A 50 11.57 -18.90 1.66
CA GLU A 50 10.12 -18.67 1.70
C GLU A 50 9.52 -18.74 3.11
N ARG A 51 10.18 -19.48 4.04
CA ARG A 51 9.75 -19.61 5.43
C ARG A 51 9.90 -18.32 6.23
N THR A 52 10.68 -17.38 5.73
CA THR A 52 10.90 -16.05 6.34
C THR A 52 10.23 -14.93 5.55
N GLY A 53 9.73 -15.24 4.36
CA GLY A 53 9.06 -14.31 3.46
C GLY A 53 10.00 -13.38 2.69
N ILE A 54 11.16 -13.08 3.25
CA ILE A 54 12.23 -12.29 2.62
C ILE A 54 13.58 -12.98 2.81
N CYS A 55 14.50 -12.75 1.90
CA CYS A 55 15.90 -13.13 2.11
C CYS A 55 16.84 -12.11 1.45
N LYS A 56 18.07 -12.10 1.89
CA LYS A 56 19.15 -11.28 1.34
C LYS A 56 20.10 -12.15 0.51
N ILE A 57 20.49 -11.65 -0.67
CA ILE A 57 21.50 -12.28 -1.54
C ILE A 57 22.64 -11.31 -1.73
N LYS A 58 23.85 -11.76 -1.40
CA LYS A 58 25.10 -11.02 -1.64
C LYS A 58 25.75 -11.57 -2.91
N PRO A 59 25.84 -10.75 -3.96
CA PRO A 59 26.54 -11.15 -5.17
C PRO A 59 28.01 -11.49 -4.92
N PRO A 60 28.64 -12.29 -5.80
CA PRO A 60 30.10 -12.46 -5.80
C PRO A 60 30.81 -11.10 -5.89
N SER A 61 31.91 -10.93 -5.19
CA SER A 61 32.64 -9.65 -5.05
C SER A 61 33.05 -9.01 -6.38
N ARG A 62 33.14 -9.80 -7.46
CA ARG A 62 33.46 -9.31 -8.83
C ARG A 62 32.25 -8.66 -9.51
N TRP A 63 31.04 -8.97 -9.09
CA TRP A 63 29.84 -8.44 -9.72
C TRP A 63 29.48 -7.08 -9.12
N GLN A 64 29.88 -6.02 -9.79
CA GLN A 64 29.70 -4.64 -9.37
C GLN A 64 29.25 -3.82 -10.58
N PRO A 65 27.94 -3.82 -10.90
CA PRO A 65 27.45 -3.07 -12.05
C PRO A 65 27.70 -1.57 -11.87
N PRO A 66 28.17 -0.87 -12.92
CA PRO A 66 28.29 0.57 -12.89
C PRO A 66 26.90 1.20 -12.76
N PHE A 67 26.82 2.31 -12.03
CA PHE A 67 25.59 3.09 -11.96
C PHE A 67 25.45 3.91 -13.25
N SER A 68 24.43 3.60 -14.05
CA SER A 68 24.32 4.09 -15.43
C SER A 68 23.36 5.27 -15.61
N LEU A 69 22.69 5.69 -14.53
CA LEU A 69 21.76 6.81 -14.59
C LEU A 69 22.50 8.14 -14.71
N ASP A 70 21.99 9.03 -15.56
CA ASP A 70 22.49 10.41 -15.66
C ASP A 70 21.99 11.22 -14.44
N VAL A 71 22.84 11.31 -13.42
CA VAL A 71 22.51 11.95 -12.14
C VAL A 71 22.19 13.44 -12.27
N ASP A 72 22.74 14.10 -13.30
CA ASP A 72 22.50 15.53 -13.54
C ASP A 72 21.14 15.79 -14.21
N LYS A 73 20.62 14.79 -14.92
CA LYS A 73 19.32 14.88 -15.60
C LYS A 73 18.16 14.35 -14.76
N LEU A 74 18.41 13.44 -13.83
CA LEU A 74 17.34 12.92 -12.99
C LEU A 74 16.79 14.02 -12.11
N LYS A 75 15.51 14.33 -12.33
CA LYS A 75 14.72 15.21 -11.49
C LYS A 75 13.45 14.50 -11.07
N PHE A 76 13.08 14.67 -9.84
CA PHE A 76 11.88 14.02 -9.29
C PHE A 76 11.23 14.87 -8.19
N VAL A 77 9.95 14.65 -7.99
CA VAL A 77 9.16 15.22 -6.90
C VAL A 77 8.91 14.12 -5.87
N PRO A 78 9.47 14.21 -4.66
CA PRO A 78 9.30 13.20 -3.66
C PRO A 78 7.91 13.26 -3.00
N ARG A 79 7.51 12.15 -2.35
CA ARG A 79 6.36 12.08 -1.45
C ARG A 79 6.75 12.56 -0.08
N ILE A 80 5.86 13.31 0.56
CA ILE A 80 6.01 13.78 1.95
C ILE A 80 5.43 12.71 2.88
N GLN A 81 6.21 12.30 3.87
CA GLN A 81 5.82 11.34 4.90
C GLN A 81 5.95 11.96 6.29
N LYS A 82 4.85 12.10 6.99
CA LYS A 82 4.83 12.36 8.42
C LYS A 82 4.98 11.02 9.13
N VAL A 83 6.16 10.80 9.72
CA VAL A 83 6.61 9.47 10.17
C VAL A 83 5.67 8.85 11.20
N ASN A 84 5.18 9.62 12.16
CA ASN A 84 4.26 9.13 13.18
C ASN A 84 2.84 8.84 12.64
N GLU A 85 2.43 9.48 11.54
CA GLU A 85 1.14 9.21 10.91
C GLU A 85 1.12 7.92 10.06
N LEU A 86 2.28 7.30 9.83
CA LEU A 86 2.36 6.01 9.12
C LEU A 86 1.83 4.85 9.97
N GLU A 87 1.95 4.93 11.29
CA GLU A 87 1.58 3.85 12.20
C GLU A 87 0.06 3.86 12.47
N ALA A 88 -0.59 2.68 12.27
CA ALA A 88 -2.04 2.53 12.34
C ALA A 88 -2.65 2.99 13.68
N ILE A 89 -2.01 2.64 14.80
CA ILE A 89 -2.51 2.97 16.15
C ILE A 89 -2.30 4.44 16.47
N THR A 90 -1.13 4.98 16.14
CA THR A 90 -0.80 6.40 16.33
C THR A 90 -1.74 7.28 15.50
N ARG A 91 -2.00 6.90 14.24
CA ARG A 91 -2.98 7.56 13.38
C ARG A 91 -4.38 7.54 13.98
N LEU A 92 -4.81 6.40 14.51
CA LEU A 92 -6.10 6.29 15.19
C LEU A 92 -6.21 7.25 16.38
N LYS A 93 -5.14 7.37 17.17
CA LYS A 93 -5.06 8.32 18.29
C LYS A 93 -5.12 9.77 17.82
N LEU A 94 -4.42 10.11 16.74
CA LEU A 94 -4.44 11.46 16.16
C LEU A 94 -5.83 11.81 15.63
N ILE A 95 -6.49 10.92 14.89
CA ILE A 95 -7.86 11.12 14.42
C ILE A 95 -8.84 11.33 15.60
N PHE A 96 -8.69 10.54 16.67
CA PHE A 96 -9.52 10.70 17.84
C PHE A 96 -9.26 12.05 18.54
N LEU A 97 -8.00 12.44 18.64
CA LEU A 97 -7.61 13.72 19.22
C LEU A 97 -8.19 14.90 18.44
N GLU A 98 -8.10 14.88 17.11
CA GLU A 98 -8.71 15.90 16.26
C GLU A 98 -10.21 16.01 16.48
N LYS A 99 -10.93 14.90 16.59
CA LYS A 99 -12.37 14.90 16.87
C LYS A 99 -12.71 15.53 18.21
N ILE A 100 -11.94 15.21 19.26
CA ILE A 100 -12.15 15.81 20.60
C ILE A 100 -11.86 17.32 20.57
N LEU A 101 -10.76 17.72 19.93
CA LEU A 101 -10.39 19.13 19.83
C LEU A 101 -11.44 19.91 19.04
N LYS A 102 -11.91 19.35 17.92
CA LYS A 102 -12.97 19.95 17.10
C LYS A 102 -14.29 20.07 17.85
N PHE A 103 -14.67 19.03 18.60
CA PHE A 103 -15.86 19.07 19.44
C PHE A 103 -15.82 20.25 20.42
N TRP A 104 -14.70 20.40 21.17
CA TRP A 104 -14.56 21.47 22.15
C TRP A 104 -14.45 22.87 21.53
N GLU A 105 -13.76 22.99 20.37
CA GLU A 105 -13.72 24.22 19.59
C GLU A 105 -15.13 24.70 19.21
N LEU A 106 -15.95 23.80 18.66
CA LEU A 106 -17.31 24.07 18.21
C LEU A 106 -18.29 24.34 19.37
N GLN A 107 -17.91 23.96 20.61
CA GLN A 107 -18.60 24.33 21.85
C GLN A 107 -18.20 25.72 22.38
N GLY A 108 -17.30 26.42 21.67
CA GLY A 108 -16.78 27.73 22.11
C GLY A 108 -15.80 27.66 23.29
N SER A 109 -15.27 26.47 23.60
CA SER A 109 -14.35 26.21 24.71
C SER A 109 -13.08 25.54 24.20
N PRO A 110 -12.05 26.30 23.78
CA PRO A 110 -10.83 25.70 23.27
C PRO A 110 -10.16 24.80 24.31
N LEU A 111 -9.91 23.56 23.95
CA LEU A 111 -9.32 22.55 24.83
C LEU A 111 -7.81 22.67 24.85
N LYS A 112 -7.22 22.71 26.04
CA LYS A 112 -5.77 22.49 26.24
C LYS A 112 -5.56 21.02 26.66
N ILE A 113 -4.67 20.31 25.95
CA ILE A 113 -4.33 18.94 26.29
C ILE A 113 -3.61 18.94 27.63
N PRO A 114 -4.07 18.20 28.65
CA PRO A 114 -3.42 18.14 29.95
C PRO A 114 -2.05 17.48 29.84
N MET A 115 -1.09 17.96 30.63
CA MET A 115 0.26 17.39 30.73
C MET A 115 0.40 16.58 32.01
N ILE A 116 1.00 15.40 31.92
CA ILE A 116 1.31 14.51 33.06
C ILE A 116 2.74 13.99 32.87
N GLU A 117 3.59 14.10 33.92
CA GLU A 117 4.99 13.69 33.88
C GLU A 117 5.76 14.25 32.67
N ASN A 118 5.49 15.51 32.31
CA ASN A 118 6.04 16.24 31.15
C ASN A 118 5.69 15.66 29.75
N LYS A 119 4.62 14.85 29.68
CA LYS A 119 4.07 14.31 28.41
C LYS A 119 2.60 14.70 28.29
N SER A 120 2.13 14.84 27.06
CA SER A 120 0.70 15.04 26.80
C SER A 120 -0.10 13.80 27.20
N LEU A 121 -1.26 14.02 27.86
CA LEU A 121 -2.15 12.94 28.24
C LEU A 121 -2.74 12.28 26.97
N ASP A 122 -2.47 10.99 26.80
CA ASP A 122 -3.05 10.19 25.72
C ASP A 122 -4.55 9.94 26.02
N LEU A 123 -5.39 10.82 25.46
CA LEU A 123 -6.85 10.78 25.69
C LEU A 123 -7.50 9.53 25.09
N TYR A 124 -6.96 8.99 23.98
CA TYR A 124 -7.46 7.76 23.37
C TYR A 124 -7.18 6.55 24.26
N CYS A 125 -5.94 6.38 24.72
CA CYS A 125 -5.61 5.32 25.67
C CYS A 125 -6.40 5.44 26.97
N LEU A 126 -6.60 6.65 27.49
CA LEU A 126 -7.40 6.86 28.70
C LEU A 126 -8.83 6.40 28.50
N LYS A 127 -9.46 6.77 27.38
CA LYS A 127 -10.80 6.31 27.03
C LYS A 127 -10.86 4.79 26.91
N PHE A 128 -9.93 4.21 26.13
CA PHE A 128 -9.87 2.76 25.91
C PHE A 128 -9.82 1.96 27.22
N TRP A 129 -8.94 2.35 28.15
CA TRP A 129 -8.80 1.62 29.42
C TRP A 129 -9.95 1.84 30.38
N VAL A 130 -10.63 3.00 30.35
CA VAL A 130 -11.85 3.23 31.12
C VAL A 130 -12.99 2.36 30.57
N ASP A 131 -13.13 2.26 29.24
CA ASP A 131 -14.13 1.40 28.60
C ASP A 131 -13.89 -0.09 28.93
N GLU A 132 -12.66 -0.56 28.94
CA GLU A 132 -12.29 -1.93 29.33
C GLU A 132 -12.60 -2.25 30.80
N GLU A 133 -12.55 -1.26 31.68
CA GLU A 133 -12.97 -1.40 33.09
C GLU A 133 -14.48 -1.22 33.29
N GLY A 134 -15.26 -1.11 32.20
CA GLY A 134 -16.74 -1.06 32.21
C GLY A 134 -17.34 0.35 32.14
N GLY A 135 -16.55 1.34 31.69
CA GLY A 135 -16.95 2.73 31.54
C GLY A 135 -16.75 3.58 32.82
N PHE A 136 -16.91 4.90 32.64
CA PHE A 136 -16.59 5.87 33.70
C PHE A 136 -17.35 5.62 35.01
N GLU A 137 -18.68 5.31 34.96
CA GLU A 137 -19.50 5.04 36.14
C GLU A 137 -19.02 3.81 36.91
N ALA A 138 -18.57 2.76 36.19
CA ALA A 138 -18.02 1.57 36.81
C ALA A 138 -16.65 1.80 37.44
N CYS A 139 -15.95 2.87 37.06
CA CYS A 139 -14.62 3.25 37.58
C CYS A 139 -14.66 4.05 38.87
N ASN A 140 -15.77 4.04 39.66
CA ASN A 140 -15.84 4.71 40.97
C ASN A 140 -14.90 4.09 42.04
N ASN A 141 -14.32 2.90 41.78
CA ASN A 141 -13.38 2.24 42.66
C ASN A 141 -11.94 2.68 42.37
N PRO A 142 -11.18 3.20 43.36
CA PRO A 142 -9.79 3.60 43.19
C PRO A 142 -8.85 2.48 42.67
N LYS A 143 -9.20 1.19 42.89
CA LYS A 143 -8.44 0.04 42.39
C LYS A 143 -8.44 0.00 40.84
N LYS A 144 -9.56 0.40 40.20
CA LYS A 144 -9.65 0.46 38.76
C LYS A 144 -8.78 1.55 38.14
N TRP A 145 -8.79 2.74 38.72
CA TRP A 145 -7.90 3.83 38.30
C TRP A 145 -6.41 3.47 38.44
N ARG A 146 -6.04 2.66 39.45
CA ARG A 146 -4.69 2.14 39.59
C ARG A 146 -4.31 1.20 38.43
N LYS A 147 -5.24 0.32 37.99
CA LYS A 147 -5.04 -0.52 36.82
C LYS A 147 -4.87 0.30 35.53
N ILE A 148 -5.74 1.30 35.36
CA ILE A 148 -5.69 2.23 34.20
C ILE A 148 -4.35 2.96 34.18
N ALA A 149 -3.93 3.55 35.28
CA ALA A 149 -2.64 4.24 35.37
C ALA A 149 -1.47 3.30 35.03
N ASN A 150 -1.49 2.06 35.53
CA ASN A 150 -0.46 1.05 35.22
C ASN A 150 -0.44 0.70 33.76
N ALA A 151 -1.60 0.46 33.14
CA ALA A 151 -1.70 0.12 31.72
C ALA A 151 -1.23 1.28 30.81
N MET A 152 -1.36 2.52 31.27
CA MET A 152 -0.87 3.71 30.59
C MET A 152 0.60 4.06 30.91
N GLY A 153 1.29 3.27 31.75
CA GLY A 153 2.69 3.49 32.13
C GLY A 153 2.93 4.63 33.10
N TYR A 154 1.90 5.06 33.88
CA TYR A 154 2.02 6.13 34.85
C TYR A 154 2.26 5.61 36.27
N SER A 155 2.81 6.47 37.11
CA SER A 155 3.03 6.22 38.53
C SER A 155 1.70 6.09 39.31
N PHE A 156 1.71 5.33 40.44
CA PHE A 156 0.51 5.04 41.25
C PHE A 156 0.23 6.09 42.35
N HIS A 157 0.73 7.30 42.22
CA HIS A 157 0.48 8.33 43.21
C HIS A 157 -0.99 8.76 43.21
N ALA A 158 -1.52 9.08 44.39
CA ALA A 158 -2.92 9.51 44.53
C ALA A 158 -3.26 10.71 43.63
N ASN A 159 -2.29 11.62 43.46
CA ASN A 159 -2.45 12.78 42.59
C ASN A 159 -2.60 12.39 41.12
N THR A 160 -1.84 11.39 40.63
CA THR A 160 -1.92 10.86 39.27
C THR A 160 -3.31 10.27 39.02
N LEU A 161 -3.81 9.45 39.96
CA LEU A 161 -5.13 8.82 39.82
C LEU A 161 -6.26 9.86 39.81
N ALA A 162 -6.19 10.86 40.69
CA ALA A 162 -7.14 11.97 40.75
C ALA A 162 -7.08 12.82 39.45
N PHE A 163 -5.88 13.04 38.93
CA PHE A 163 -5.67 13.77 37.69
C PHE A 163 -6.29 13.05 36.49
N LEU A 164 -6.05 11.75 36.31
CA LEU A 164 -6.63 10.95 35.22
C LEU A 164 -8.16 10.99 35.28
N ARG A 165 -8.75 10.76 36.48
CA ARG A 165 -10.20 10.80 36.69
C ARG A 165 -10.79 12.18 36.36
N SER A 166 -10.22 13.25 36.90
CA SER A 166 -10.70 14.61 36.66
C SER A 166 -10.65 15.03 35.20
N ASN A 167 -9.59 14.65 34.48
CA ASN A 167 -9.47 14.95 33.05
C ASN A 167 -10.45 14.11 32.21
N TYR A 168 -10.68 12.86 32.57
CA TYR A 168 -11.72 12.06 31.92
C TYR A 168 -13.08 12.72 32.07
N GLU A 169 -13.47 13.05 33.30
CA GLU A 169 -14.75 13.67 33.63
C GLU A 169 -14.97 15.02 32.92
N LYS A 170 -13.92 15.83 32.81
CA LYS A 170 -13.99 17.16 32.19
C LYS A 170 -13.91 17.14 30.67
N ILE A 171 -13.14 16.24 30.08
CA ILE A 171 -12.81 16.27 28.65
C ILE A 171 -13.56 15.18 27.86
N LEU A 172 -13.49 13.93 28.34
CA LEU A 172 -13.98 12.78 27.58
C LEU A 172 -15.46 12.47 27.85
N LEU A 173 -15.89 12.57 29.10
CA LEU A 173 -17.27 12.25 29.45
C LEU A 173 -18.31 13.12 28.72
N PRO A 174 -18.13 14.44 28.56
CA PRO A 174 -19.05 15.26 27.75
C PRO A 174 -19.10 14.82 26.28
N TYR A 175 -17.96 14.46 25.71
CA TYR A 175 -17.90 13.96 24.34
C TYR A 175 -18.61 12.59 24.21
N GLU A 176 -18.44 11.68 25.16
CA GLU A 176 -19.15 10.40 25.17
C GLU A 176 -20.68 10.56 25.29
N ILE A 177 -21.14 11.48 26.14
CA ILE A 177 -22.56 11.80 26.26
C ILE A 177 -23.09 12.32 24.93
N PHE A 178 -22.34 13.19 24.27
CA PHE A 178 -22.66 13.70 22.94
C PHE A 178 -22.76 12.57 21.91
N GLU A 179 -21.76 11.69 21.82
CA GLU A 179 -21.74 10.54 20.90
C GLU A 179 -22.93 9.59 21.12
N LYS A 180 -23.26 9.29 22.37
CA LYS A 180 -24.42 8.44 22.72
C LYS A 180 -25.76 9.08 22.36
N SER A 181 -25.87 10.41 22.48
CA SER A 181 -27.11 11.16 22.15
C SER A 181 -27.33 11.37 20.66
N LYS A 182 -26.30 11.16 19.83
CA LYS A 182 -26.33 11.40 18.39
C LYS A 182 -27.47 10.67 17.68
N ALA A 183 -27.71 9.40 17.99
CA ALA A 183 -28.76 8.62 17.37
C ALA A 183 -30.18 9.21 17.62
N ASP A 184 -30.37 9.83 18.76
CA ASP A 184 -31.63 10.46 19.13
C ASP A 184 -31.76 11.88 18.55
N ILE A 185 -30.65 12.60 18.47
CA ILE A 185 -30.57 13.94 17.82
C ILE A 185 -30.91 13.82 16.34
N LEU A 186 -30.29 12.90 15.61
CA LEU A 186 -30.51 12.66 14.18
C LEU A 186 -31.93 12.20 13.87
N LYS A 187 -32.59 11.46 14.79
CA LYS A 187 -34.01 11.08 14.66
C LYS A 187 -34.93 12.28 14.85
N THR A 188 -34.58 13.23 15.71
CA THR A 188 -35.39 14.41 16.01
C THR A 188 -35.36 15.40 14.83
N VAL A 189 -34.19 15.57 14.18
CA VAL A 189 -34.03 16.44 13.02
C VAL A 189 -34.78 15.92 11.79
N LYS A 190 -34.75 14.60 11.53
CA LYS A 190 -35.54 14.00 10.43
C LYS A 190 -37.07 14.11 10.60
N LYS A 191 -37.56 14.42 11.80
CA LYS A 191 -39.00 14.65 12.05
C LYS A 191 -39.43 16.09 11.78
N THR A 192 -38.51 17.04 11.59
CA THR A 192 -38.78 18.45 11.37
C THR A 192 -38.71 18.87 9.88
N GLU A 193 -38.41 17.96 8.95
CA GLU A 193 -38.66 18.24 7.54
C GLU A 193 -40.18 18.39 7.35
N PRO A 194 -40.65 19.49 6.77
CA PRO A 194 -42.09 19.68 6.52
C PRO A 194 -42.54 18.57 5.58
N LYS A 195 -43.40 17.67 6.08
CA LYS A 195 -44.17 16.79 5.21
C LYS A 195 -45.00 17.65 4.30
N ILE A 196 -44.61 17.82 3.06
CA ILE A 196 -45.50 18.27 2.01
C ILE A 196 -46.53 17.15 1.82
N GLU A 197 -47.67 17.27 2.50
CA GLU A 197 -48.83 16.47 2.22
C GLU A 197 -49.32 16.85 0.82
N ILE A 198 -48.96 16.06 -0.18
CA ILE A 198 -49.62 16.06 -1.48
C ILE A 198 -50.99 15.46 -1.22
N LYS A 199 -52.01 16.28 -1.15
CA LYS A 199 -53.40 15.82 -1.21
C LYS A 199 -53.61 15.24 -2.60
N GLU A 200 -53.82 13.96 -2.67
CA GLU A 200 -54.34 13.26 -3.87
C GLU A 200 -55.80 13.66 -4.04
N ASP A 201 -56.10 14.55 -4.97
CA ASP A 201 -57.43 14.69 -5.51
C ASP A 201 -57.59 13.64 -6.59
N GLU A 202 -58.62 12.81 -6.46
CA GLU A 202 -59.04 11.87 -7.47
C GLU A 202 -59.37 12.64 -8.75
N VAL A 203 -58.68 12.37 -9.86
CA VAL A 203 -59.12 12.13 -11.23
C VAL A 203 -57.92 12.14 -12.21
N GLY A 204 -57.63 11.02 -12.74
CA GLY A 204 -57.27 10.78 -14.15
C GLY A 204 -55.94 11.31 -14.71
N LYS A 205 -55.00 10.38 -14.96
CA LYS A 205 -53.89 10.33 -15.93
C LYS A 205 -52.74 11.34 -15.77
N PRO A 206 -51.51 10.86 -15.64
CA PRO A 206 -50.32 11.76 -15.64
C PRO A 206 -50.04 12.28 -17.06
N GLN A 207 -50.19 13.55 -17.28
CA GLN A 207 -49.53 14.24 -18.37
C GLN A 207 -48.11 14.54 -17.97
N ILE A 208 -47.16 13.92 -18.65
CA ILE A 208 -45.73 14.25 -18.57
C ILE A 208 -45.55 15.62 -19.25
N THR A 209 -45.38 16.69 -18.46
CA THR A 209 -44.89 17.94 -18.98
C THR A 209 -43.36 17.90 -18.88
N GLU A 210 -42.73 17.80 -20.06
CA GLU A 210 -41.32 18.00 -20.24
C GLU A 210 -40.92 19.41 -19.75
N VAL A 211 -40.04 19.46 -18.77
CA VAL A 211 -39.38 20.71 -18.36
C VAL A 211 -38.18 20.90 -19.31
N PRO A 212 -38.05 22.07 -19.97
CA PRO A 212 -36.99 22.27 -20.95
C PRO A 212 -35.60 22.22 -20.31
N ILE A 213 -34.72 21.50 -20.97
CA ILE A 213 -33.30 21.21 -20.61
C ILE A 213 -32.40 22.47 -20.67
N GLU A 214 -32.92 23.67 -20.86
CA GLU A 214 -32.14 24.91 -21.02
C GLU A 214 -31.61 25.55 -19.72
N ARG A 215 -31.94 25.03 -18.54
CA ARG A 215 -31.45 25.59 -17.27
C ARG A 215 -30.24 24.89 -16.66
N ILE A 216 -29.81 23.75 -17.18
CA ILE A 216 -28.66 23.01 -16.66
C ILE A 216 -27.38 23.32 -17.45
N THR A 217 -27.48 23.82 -18.67
CA THR A 217 -26.34 24.17 -19.54
C THR A 217 -25.73 25.54 -19.27
N LYS A 218 -26.31 26.38 -18.45
CA LYS A 218 -25.76 27.73 -18.15
C LYS A 218 -24.81 27.78 -16.93
N MET A 219 -24.60 26.70 -16.20
CA MET A 219 -23.64 26.63 -15.09
C MET A 219 -22.34 25.87 -15.41
N LYS A 220 -22.13 25.46 -16.67
CA LYS A 220 -20.90 24.80 -17.12
C LYS A 220 -20.05 25.60 -18.13
N ALA A 221 -20.38 26.85 -18.38
CA ALA A 221 -19.76 27.63 -19.46
C ALA A 221 -18.77 28.71 -18.98
N ASP A 222 -18.42 28.84 -17.71
CA ASP A 222 -17.51 29.87 -17.19
C ASP A 222 -16.13 29.38 -16.72
N TYR A 223 -15.68 28.21 -17.18
CA TYR A 223 -14.29 27.74 -16.98
C TYR A 223 -13.71 27.27 -18.32
N ASP A 224 -13.48 28.19 -19.24
CA ASP A 224 -12.60 27.99 -20.38
C ASP A 224 -11.23 28.62 -20.08
N PHE A 225 -10.24 27.80 -19.94
CA PHE A 225 -8.83 28.17 -19.89
C PHE A 225 -8.41 28.73 -21.27
N LYS A 226 -8.00 29.98 -21.30
CA LYS A 226 -7.30 30.58 -22.44
C LYS A 226 -5.82 30.22 -22.36
N GLU A 227 -5.34 29.48 -23.34
CA GLU A 227 -3.92 29.36 -23.68
C GLU A 227 -3.41 30.72 -24.14
N GLU A 228 -2.41 31.28 -23.47
CA GLU A 228 -1.57 32.34 -23.99
C GLU A 228 -0.16 31.81 -24.29
N LYS A 229 0.22 31.89 -25.57
CA LYS A 229 1.57 31.65 -26.07
C LYS A 229 2.53 32.77 -25.71
N PRO A 230 3.83 32.48 -25.49
CA PRO A 230 4.77 33.45 -25.00
C PRO A 230 5.26 34.39 -26.13
N HIS A 231 5.25 35.70 -25.89
CA HIS A 231 6.00 36.67 -26.68
C HIS A 231 7.31 37.04 -25.99
N THR A 232 8.38 36.80 -26.68
CA THR A 232 9.74 37.24 -26.41
C THR A 232 9.84 38.77 -26.58
N SER A 233 10.44 39.49 -25.62
CA SER A 233 11.35 40.57 -25.93
C SER A 233 12.24 40.97 -24.73
N ILE A 234 13.51 41.01 -25.03
CA ILE A 234 14.66 41.40 -24.22
C ILE A 234 14.65 42.91 -24.01
N LYS A 235 14.88 43.38 -22.78
CA LYS A 235 15.59 44.66 -22.57
C LYS A 235 16.47 44.60 -21.31
N LYS A 236 17.78 44.75 -21.56
CA LYS A 236 18.84 45.00 -20.57
C LYS A 236 18.75 46.43 -20.07
N THR A 237 18.94 46.63 -18.76
CA THR A 237 19.60 47.82 -18.28
C THR A 237 20.41 47.54 -17.03
N LYS A 238 21.62 48.08 -17.01
CA LYS A 238 22.67 47.99 -16.01
C LYS A 238 22.49 49.07 -14.93
N THR A 239 23.17 48.79 -13.82
CA THR A 239 23.89 49.66 -12.83
C THR A 239 23.37 49.36 -11.44
N GLY A 240 24.14 48.98 -10.45
CA GLY A 240 25.49 49.38 -10.02
C GLY A 240 25.41 50.25 -8.78
N SER A 241 25.78 49.75 -7.63
CA SER A 241 26.66 50.43 -6.66
C SER A 241 26.48 49.91 -5.23
N ASP A 242 27.61 49.56 -4.68
CA ASP A 242 28.06 49.43 -3.32
C ASP A 242 27.29 50.16 -2.22
N ILE A 243 27.21 49.54 -1.01
CA ILE A 243 27.46 50.19 0.30
C ILE A 243 27.67 49.10 1.39
N LYS A 244 28.87 49.10 1.89
CA LYS A 244 29.49 48.87 3.19
C LYS A 244 28.77 48.13 4.34
N GLN A 245 29.60 47.27 4.91
CA GLN A 245 29.59 46.64 6.23
C GLN A 245 29.28 47.63 7.36
N ASP A 246 28.49 47.16 8.32
CA ASP A 246 28.68 47.51 9.71
C ASP A 246 28.46 46.25 10.58
N VAL A 247 29.51 45.99 11.37
CA VAL A 247 29.56 44.91 12.37
C VAL A 247 28.98 45.50 13.66
N ASP A 248 27.95 44.95 14.20
CA ASP A 248 27.59 45.13 15.58
C ASP A 248 27.43 43.83 16.35
N ASN A 249 28.25 43.73 17.38
CA ASN A 249 28.39 42.63 18.29
C ASN A 249 27.40 42.81 19.44
N SER A 250 26.26 42.11 19.43
CA SER A 250 25.48 41.95 20.64
C SER A 250 25.25 40.48 20.96
N LYS A 251 25.90 40.05 22.02
CA LYS A 251 25.72 38.76 22.68
C LYS A 251 24.29 38.63 23.17
N ASN A 252 23.46 37.92 22.46
CA ASN A 252 22.24 37.39 23.02
C ASN A 252 22.44 35.91 23.32
N LYS A 253 22.42 35.58 24.61
CA LYS A 253 22.23 34.24 25.14
C LYS A 253 20.89 33.72 24.56
N ILE A 254 20.97 32.76 23.70
CA ILE A 254 19.81 31.97 23.31
C ILE A 254 19.54 31.01 24.46
N ASP A 255 18.51 31.26 25.24
CA ASP A 255 17.90 30.26 26.09
C ASP A 255 17.44 29.13 25.22
N ILE A 256 18.01 27.95 25.39
CA ILE A 256 17.57 26.71 24.76
C ILE A 256 16.24 26.38 25.42
N GLU A 257 15.14 26.98 24.94
CA GLU A 257 13.82 26.48 25.23
C GLU A 257 13.72 25.06 24.66
N LYS A 258 13.46 24.11 25.55
CA LYS A 258 13.16 22.71 25.17
C LYS A 258 12.06 22.69 24.13
N VAL A 259 12.43 22.47 22.88
CA VAL A 259 11.51 22.33 21.76
C VAL A 259 10.72 21.05 21.98
N THR A 260 9.42 21.15 22.16
CA THR A 260 8.54 19.97 22.12
C THR A 260 8.57 19.39 20.71
N PRO A 261 8.69 18.07 20.57
CA PRO A 261 8.91 17.43 19.26
C PRO A 261 7.78 17.68 18.26
N ASN A 262 6.52 17.63 18.68
CA ASN A 262 5.39 17.82 17.79
C ASN A 262 4.88 19.28 17.76
N ARG A 263 5.07 19.95 16.63
CA ARG A 263 4.71 21.36 16.42
C ARG A 263 3.20 21.59 16.45
N GLU A 264 2.41 20.64 15.96
CA GLU A 264 0.94 20.72 15.96
C GLU A 264 0.38 20.56 17.38
N LEU A 265 0.86 19.58 18.15
CA LEU A 265 0.50 19.41 19.56
C LEU A 265 0.94 20.60 20.42
N ARG A 266 2.09 21.18 20.12
CA ARG A 266 2.57 22.40 20.78
C ARG A 266 1.60 23.57 20.52
N ARG A 267 1.13 23.76 19.29
CA ARG A 267 0.11 24.77 18.94
C ARG A 267 -1.20 24.49 19.67
N LEU A 268 -1.69 23.24 19.63
CA LEU A 268 -2.91 22.83 20.30
C LEU A 268 -2.83 23.00 21.81
N ALA A 269 -1.69 22.72 22.44
CA ALA A 269 -1.47 22.89 23.87
C ALA A 269 -1.40 24.40 24.31
N CYS A 270 -0.88 25.26 23.43
CA CYS A 270 -0.65 26.68 23.79
C CYS A 270 -1.79 27.62 23.36
N TYR A 271 -2.46 27.35 22.23
CA TYR A 271 -3.37 28.29 21.59
C TYR A 271 -4.77 27.74 21.29
N GLY A 272 -5.05 26.50 21.64
CA GLY A 272 -6.25 25.80 21.25
C GLY A 272 -6.26 25.39 19.77
N PRO A 273 -7.17 24.49 19.36
CA PRO A 273 -7.20 23.90 18.05
C PRO A 273 -7.76 24.86 17.01
N GLY A 274 -7.08 24.98 15.90
CA GLY A 274 -7.61 25.50 14.66
C GLY A 274 -6.80 24.92 13.50
N PRO A 275 -7.37 24.13 12.61
CA PRO A 275 -6.64 23.72 11.41
C PRO A 275 -6.39 24.96 10.56
N LYS A 276 -5.13 25.25 10.22
CA LYS A 276 -4.83 26.17 9.13
C LYS A 276 -5.23 25.49 7.83
N MET A 277 -6.17 26.06 7.11
CA MET A 277 -6.44 25.66 5.74
C MET A 277 -5.18 25.83 4.89
N PRO A 278 -4.86 24.88 3.98
CA PRO A 278 -3.78 25.06 3.01
C PRO A 278 -4.09 26.30 2.15
N GLY A 279 -3.17 27.27 2.10
CA GLY A 279 -3.26 28.44 1.22
C GLY A 279 -3.48 29.80 1.87
N LEU A 280 -3.51 29.92 3.21
CA LEU A 280 -3.49 31.21 3.88
C LEU A 280 -2.04 31.59 4.23
N ASN A 281 -1.52 32.61 3.55
CA ASN A 281 -0.23 33.21 3.84
C ASN A 281 -0.13 33.68 5.29
N ASP A 282 1.09 33.56 5.87
CA ASP A 282 1.46 34.07 7.18
C ASP A 282 1.42 35.62 7.20
N GLU A 283 0.25 36.22 7.20
CA GLU A 283 0.11 37.57 7.71
C GLU A 283 -0.06 37.48 9.23
N GLU A 284 0.82 38.15 9.95
CA GLU A 284 0.83 38.25 11.39
C GLU A 284 -0.57 38.56 11.91
N PHE A 285 -1.23 37.56 12.50
CA PHE A 285 -2.48 37.78 13.21
C PHE A 285 -2.14 38.32 14.60
N ASP A 286 -2.27 39.63 14.76
CA ASP A 286 -2.16 40.34 16.06
C ASP A 286 -3.30 39.86 16.97
N ILE A 287 -2.98 38.94 17.89
CA ILE A 287 -3.92 38.30 18.83
C ILE A 287 -4.41 39.28 19.92
N THR A 288 -3.87 40.49 19.99
CA THR A 288 -4.24 41.46 21.03
C THR A 288 -5.52 42.25 20.72
N LYS A 289 -6.03 42.16 19.53
CA LYS A 289 -7.35 42.73 19.20
C LYS A 289 -8.42 41.66 19.35
N SER A 290 -8.94 41.53 20.57
CA SER A 290 -10.23 40.88 20.77
C SER A 290 -11.24 41.52 19.84
N ARG A 291 -11.55 40.88 18.71
CA ARG A 291 -12.70 41.28 17.88
C ARG A 291 -13.93 41.10 18.77
N LYS A 292 -14.43 42.21 19.31
CA LYS A 292 -15.80 42.24 19.80
C LYS A 292 -16.65 41.70 18.65
N ARG A 293 -17.35 40.61 18.88
CA ARG A 293 -18.25 40.01 17.90
C ARG A 293 -19.20 41.09 17.39
N PRO A 294 -19.60 41.03 16.13
CA PRO A 294 -20.91 41.56 15.78
C PRO A 294 -21.88 40.76 16.67
N ARG A 295 -22.47 41.40 17.71
CA ARG A 295 -23.77 40.97 18.17
C ARG A 295 -24.59 40.94 16.89
N TYR A 296 -25.03 39.73 16.48
CA TYR A 296 -26.13 39.69 15.53
C TYR A 296 -27.17 40.63 16.10
N ASP A 297 -27.54 41.68 15.38
CA ASP A 297 -28.68 42.45 15.69
C ASP A 297 -29.87 41.51 15.62
N LEU A 298 -30.19 40.93 16.78
CA LEU A 298 -31.37 40.10 16.96
C LEU A 298 -32.51 40.99 16.47
N ASP A 299 -33.25 40.57 15.46
CA ASP A 299 -34.48 41.23 15.07
C ASP A 299 -35.36 41.29 16.34
N PRO A 300 -35.58 42.49 16.90
CA PRO A 300 -36.34 42.63 18.15
C PRO A 300 -37.79 42.13 18.02
N LEU A 301 -38.25 41.80 16.82
CA LEU A 301 -39.60 41.33 16.51
C LEU A 301 -39.60 39.81 16.23
N ALA A 302 -38.44 39.12 16.16
CA ALA A 302 -38.37 37.71 15.93
C ALA A 302 -38.53 36.94 17.27
N VAL A 303 -39.47 36.01 17.34
CA VAL A 303 -39.64 35.11 18.48
C VAL A 303 -38.70 33.94 18.29
N TYR A 304 -37.66 33.88 19.11
CA TYR A 304 -36.67 32.77 19.09
C TYR A 304 -37.14 31.65 20.06
N GLN A 305 -37.43 30.49 19.50
CA GLN A 305 -37.85 29.32 20.29
C GLN A 305 -36.76 28.27 20.33
N CYS A 306 -36.53 27.70 21.53
CA CYS A 306 -35.58 26.61 21.68
C CYS A 306 -35.99 25.39 20.85
N ALA A 307 -35.13 24.90 19.95
CA ALA A 307 -35.40 23.74 19.08
C ALA A 307 -35.70 22.43 19.84
N ILE A 308 -35.31 22.30 21.13
CA ILE A 308 -35.55 21.14 21.95
C ILE A 308 -36.88 21.21 22.71
N CYS A 309 -37.13 22.29 23.44
CA CYS A 309 -38.32 22.38 24.32
C CYS A 309 -39.43 23.26 23.71
N GLN A 310 -39.25 23.86 22.56
CA GLN A 310 -40.21 24.71 21.83
C GLN A 310 -40.71 25.91 22.64
N LYS A 311 -39.94 26.36 23.64
CA LYS A 311 -40.26 27.51 24.48
C LYS A 311 -39.36 28.70 24.16
N ASP A 312 -39.85 29.87 24.35
CA ASP A 312 -39.23 31.19 24.14
C ASP A 312 -38.83 31.88 25.44
N ASN A 313 -38.80 31.17 26.57
CA ASN A 313 -38.48 31.72 27.89
C ASN A 313 -36.95 31.67 28.13
N ARG A 314 -36.47 32.54 29.02
CA ARG A 314 -35.05 32.60 29.43
C ARG A 314 -34.10 33.00 28.30
N ASP A 315 -34.37 34.10 27.65
CA ASP A 315 -33.52 34.68 26.56
C ASP A 315 -32.06 34.87 27.02
N ASP A 316 -31.83 35.09 28.31
CA ASP A 316 -30.53 35.21 28.95
C ASP A 316 -29.66 33.93 28.81
N LEU A 317 -30.31 32.76 28.62
CA LEU A 317 -29.69 31.43 28.48
C LEU A 317 -29.94 30.83 27.10
N LEU A 318 -30.44 31.59 26.14
CA LEU A 318 -30.68 31.12 24.77
C LEU A 318 -29.44 31.34 23.88
N LEU A 319 -29.02 30.25 23.25
CA LEU A 319 -27.88 30.22 22.30
C LEU A 319 -28.38 30.20 20.86
N ILE A 320 -27.74 30.93 19.98
CA ILE A 320 -27.96 30.85 18.52
C ILE A 320 -26.81 30.09 17.90
N CYS A 321 -27.14 29.08 17.11
CA CYS A 321 -26.14 28.29 16.40
C CYS A 321 -25.50 29.09 15.25
N ASN A 322 -24.19 29.23 15.25
CA ASN A 322 -23.47 29.92 14.16
C ASN A 322 -23.42 29.12 12.83
N GLY A 323 -23.98 27.89 12.82
CA GLY A 323 -24.04 27.05 11.62
C GLY A 323 -25.41 27.09 10.94
N CYS A 324 -26.49 26.78 11.68
CA CYS A 324 -27.84 26.69 11.13
C CYS A 324 -28.79 27.81 11.62
N SER A 325 -28.34 28.71 12.50
CA SER A 325 -29.11 29.79 13.11
C SER A 325 -30.25 29.31 14.06
N ASP A 326 -30.42 28.02 14.30
CA ASP A 326 -31.36 27.51 15.29
C ASP A 326 -30.98 27.90 16.71
N THR A 327 -31.98 28.02 17.59
CA THR A 327 -31.80 28.47 18.96
C THR A 327 -31.96 27.35 19.98
N TYR A 328 -31.19 27.37 21.06
CA TYR A 328 -31.17 26.33 22.09
C TYR A 328 -30.92 26.94 23.46
N HIS A 329 -31.70 26.53 24.49
CA HIS A 329 -31.34 26.85 25.86
C HIS A 329 -30.10 26.06 26.30
N THR A 330 -29.19 26.70 27.05
CA THR A 330 -28.00 26.04 27.61
C THR A 330 -28.34 24.79 28.43
N PHE A 331 -29.45 24.83 29.21
CA PHE A 331 -29.91 23.72 30.05
C PHE A 331 -30.69 22.63 29.29
N CYS A 332 -31.09 22.88 28.04
CA CYS A 332 -31.72 21.87 27.17
C CYS A 332 -30.73 21.02 26.44
N LEU A 333 -29.48 21.44 26.39
CA LEU A 333 -28.40 20.69 25.70
C LEU A 333 -28.00 19.43 26.48
N ARG A 334 -27.40 18.47 25.82
CA ARG A 334 -26.83 17.24 26.41
C ARG A 334 -25.40 17.06 25.94
N PRO A 335 -24.38 17.25 26.80
CA PRO A 335 -24.50 17.75 28.19
C PRO A 335 -24.96 19.21 28.23
N PRO A 336 -25.63 19.65 29.34
CA PRO A 336 -26.02 21.04 29.52
C PRO A 336 -24.78 21.93 29.68
N LEU A 337 -24.84 23.15 29.17
CA LEU A 337 -23.80 24.15 29.37
C LEU A 337 -24.10 24.97 30.62
N ASN A 338 -23.09 25.17 31.47
CA ASN A 338 -23.23 25.90 32.73
C ASN A 338 -23.35 27.42 32.54
N ALA A 339 -22.85 27.94 31.40
CA ALA A 339 -22.88 29.34 31.05
C ALA A 339 -22.94 29.49 29.53
N VAL A 340 -23.33 30.66 29.04
CA VAL A 340 -23.27 31.03 27.63
C VAL A 340 -21.78 31.18 27.25
N PRO A 341 -21.29 30.47 26.23
CA PRO A 341 -19.89 30.53 25.79
C PRO A 341 -19.52 31.93 25.24
N ASP A 342 -18.30 32.36 25.50
CA ASP A 342 -17.79 33.65 24.96
C ASP A 342 -17.38 33.52 23.47
N GLY A 343 -17.22 32.33 22.96
CA GLY A 343 -16.78 31.98 21.62
C GLY A 343 -17.91 31.59 20.66
N ASP A 344 -17.60 31.33 19.36
CA ASP A 344 -18.55 30.79 18.38
C ASP A 344 -19.07 29.44 18.86
N TRP A 345 -20.39 29.32 18.89
CA TRP A 345 -21.05 28.11 19.35
C TRP A 345 -21.87 27.50 18.21
N ARG A 346 -21.83 26.19 18.10
CA ARG A 346 -22.66 25.43 17.17
C ARG A 346 -23.54 24.42 17.89
N CYS A 347 -24.73 24.18 17.35
CA CYS A 347 -25.68 23.22 17.92
C CYS A 347 -25.18 21.77 17.77
N PRO A 348 -25.71 20.85 18.59
CA PRO A 348 -25.30 19.43 18.51
C PRO A 348 -25.41 18.81 17.12
N CYS A 349 -26.36 19.22 16.29
CA CYS A 349 -26.53 18.73 14.92
C CYS A 349 -25.37 19.19 14.04
N CYS A 350 -25.08 20.49 14.03
CA CYS A 350 -23.96 21.04 13.25
C CYS A 350 -22.60 20.51 13.75
N ILE A 351 -22.45 20.28 15.07
CA ILE A 351 -21.25 19.65 15.62
C ILE A 351 -21.16 18.20 15.11
N ALA A 352 -22.25 17.45 15.11
CA ALA A 352 -22.27 16.06 14.66
C ALA A 352 -21.90 15.95 13.18
N GLU A 353 -22.38 16.84 12.33
CA GLU A 353 -22.02 16.89 10.92
C GLU A 353 -20.52 17.19 10.73
N GLU A 354 -19.98 18.14 11.47
CA GLU A 354 -18.59 18.57 11.32
C GLU A 354 -17.59 17.56 11.87
N VAL A 355 -17.84 17.03 13.09
CA VAL A 355 -16.97 16.04 13.76
C VAL A 355 -16.97 14.68 13.06
N HIS A 356 -18.05 14.36 12.32
CA HIS A 356 -18.16 13.08 11.61
C HIS A 356 -17.92 13.20 10.10
N LYS A 357 -17.44 14.33 9.61
CA LYS A 357 -16.90 14.38 8.25
C LYS A 357 -15.87 13.25 8.11
N PRO A 358 -15.90 12.52 7.00
CA PRO A 358 -14.87 11.50 6.76
C PRO A 358 -13.50 12.14 6.94
N ALA A 359 -12.62 11.47 7.66
CA ALA A 359 -11.21 11.85 7.64
C ALA A 359 -10.71 11.85 6.19
N GLU A 360 -9.80 12.75 5.84
CA GLU A 360 -9.19 12.77 4.52
C GLU A 360 -8.66 11.38 4.18
N ALA A 361 -8.78 10.99 2.91
CA ALA A 361 -8.28 9.71 2.44
C ALA A 361 -6.79 9.59 2.78
N PHE A 362 -6.38 8.46 3.30
CA PHE A 362 -4.96 8.22 3.60
C PHE A 362 -4.16 8.20 2.31
N GLY A 363 -3.05 8.90 2.32
CA GLY A 363 -2.15 9.01 1.17
C GLY A 363 -0.94 9.87 1.54
N PHE A 364 -0.02 10.00 0.59
CA PHE A 364 1.14 10.86 0.74
C PHE A 364 0.95 12.12 -0.11
N ALA A 365 1.16 13.28 0.50
CA ALA A 365 1.25 14.52 -0.26
C ALA A 365 2.52 14.51 -1.12
N GLN A 366 2.46 15.13 -2.29
CA GLN A 366 3.65 15.39 -3.10
C GLN A 366 4.33 16.66 -2.59
N ALA A 367 5.66 16.67 -2.64
CA ALA A 367 6.41 17.89 -2.35
C ALA A 367 6.12 18.96 -3.43
N GLU A 368 6.18 20.21 -3.03
CA GLU A 368 6.06 21.32 -3.99
C GLU A 368 7.34 21.53 -4.81
N ARG A 369 8.45 21.00 -4.34
CA ARG A 369 9.78 21.16 -4.92
C ARG A 369 10.22 19.92 -5.67
N GLU A 370 10.73 20.13 -6.90
CA GLU A 370 11.48 19.15 -7.65
C GLU A 370 12.96 19.15 -7.22
N TYR A 371 13.57 17.98 -7.10
CA TYR A 371 14.97 17.80 -6.71
C TYR A 371 15.77 17.12 -7.80
N THR A 372 17.05 17.50 -7.92
CA THR A 372 18.07 16.60 -8.48
C THR A 372 18.55 15.62 -7.42
N LEU A 373 19.22 14.51 -7.81
CA LEU A 373 19.78 13.57 -6.84
C LEU A 373 20.74 14.25 -5.85
N GLN A 374 21.60 15.15 -6.32
CA GLN A 374 22.52 15.89 -5.47
C GLN A 374 21.78 16.75 -4.43
N GLN A 375 20.79 17.55 -4.87
CA GLN A 375 20.03 18.42 -3.97
C GLN A 375 19.28 17.61 -2.90
N PHE A 376 18.72 16.47 -3.29
CA PHE A 376 18.04 15.58 -2.34
C PHE A 376 19.04 14.95 -1.36
N GLY A 377 20.21 14.52 -1.84
CA GLY A 377 21.28 13.97 -1.00
C GLY A 377 21.79 14.96 0.04
N GLU A 378 22.08 16.20 -0.38
CA GLU A 378 22.53 17.27 0.55
C GLU A 378 21.46 17.55 1.63
N MET A 379 20.19 17.56 1.27
CA MET A 379 19.09 17.72 2.22
C MET A 379 19.00 16.52 3.18
N ALA A 380 19.06 15.29 2.63
CA ALA A 380 18.93 14.04 3.38
C ALA A 380 20.07 13.86 4.42
N ASP A 381 21.32 14.13 4.01
CA ASP A 381 22.51 14.01 4.87
C ASP A 381 22.50 15.07 5.97
N LYS A 382 22.11 16.28 5.62
CA LYS A 382 21.93 17.36 6.58
C LYS A 382 20.85 17.01 7.61
N PHE A 383 19.69 16.53 7.17
CA PHE A 383 18.61 16.12 8.07
C PHE A 383 19.09 15.07 9.08
N LYS A 384 19.76 14.01 8.63
CA LYS A 384 20.24 12.94 9.49
C LYS A 384 21.29 13.43 10.48
N SER A 385 22.24 14.25 10.01
CA SER A 385 23.29 14.80 10.85
C SER A 385 22.76 15.75 11.92
N ASP A 386 21.81 16.61 11.54
CA ASP A 386 21.15 17.53 12.48
C ASP A 386 20.29 16.78 13.50
N TYR A 387 19.58 15.73 13.06
CA TYR A 387 18.71 14.93 13.92
C TYR A 387 19.47 14.19 15.02
N PHE A 388 20.57 13.53 14.67
CA PHE A 388 21.39 12.76 15.61
C PHE A 388 22.50 13.57 16.28
N ALA A 389 22.65 14.83 15.91
CA ALA A 389 23.76 15.72 16.37
C ALA A 389 25.16 15.10 16.18
N MET A 390 25.31 14.29 15.11
CA MET A 390 26.55 13.63 14.72
C MET A 390 26.59 13.40 13.22
N SER A 391 27.80 13.09 12.69
CA SER A 391 27.90 12.75 11.26
C SER A 391 27.03 11.55 10.92
N GLY A 392 26.14 11.68 9.92
CA GLY A 392 25.08 10.72 9.61
C GLY A 392 25.58 9.29 9.41
N HIS A 393 26.74 9.13 8.73
CA HIS A 393 27.34 7.81 8.47
C HIS A 393 27.92 7.12 9.73
N LEU A 394 28.04 7.82 10.86
CA LEU A 394 28.48 7.26 12.14
C LEU A 394 27.31 6.76 13.00
N VAL A 395 26.06 6.99 12.60
CA VAL A 395 24.88 6.51 13.32
C VAL A 395 24.73 5.00 13.10
N PRO A 396 24.83 4.15 14.15
CA PRO A 396 24.62 2.72 14.01
C PRO A 396 23.19 2.42 13.52
N THR A 397 23.03 1.41 12.66
CA THR A 397 21.70 1.01 12.13
C THR A 397 20.72 0.66 13.25
N THR A 398 21.19 0.02 14.33
CA THR A 398 20.38 -0.32 15.50
C THR A 398 19.87 0.90 16.27
N VAL A 399 20.61 2.00 16.28
CA VAL A 399 20.21 3.25 16.93
C VAL A 399 19.12 3.92 16.10
N ALA A 400 19.33 4.05 14.80
CA ALA A 400 18.32 4.61 13.90
C ALA A 400 17.04 3.74 13.84
N GLU A 401 17.17 2.41 13.89
CA GLU A 401 16.04 1.48 13.95
C GLU A 401 15.20 1.67 15.22
N LYS A 402 15.84 1.72 16.40
CA LYS A 402 15.14 1.97 17.66
C LYS A 402 14.44 3.33 17.67
N GLU A 403 15.11 4.34 17.13
CA GLU A 403 14.58 5.70 17.06
C GLU A 403 13.42 5.81 16.09
N PHE A 404 13.49 5.18 14.90
CA PHE A 404 12.39 5.10 13.96
C PHE A 404 11.11 4.56 14.61
N TRP A 405 11.21 3.43 15.31
CA TRP A 405 10.06 2.83 15.98
C TRP A 405 9.57 3.65 17.19
N ARG A 406 10.46 4.41 17.83
CA ARG A 406 10.09 5.36 18.88
C ARG A 406 9.23 6.50 18.31
N ILE A 407 9.70 7.15 17.25
CA ILE A 407 8.97 8.24 16.57
C ILE A 407 7.60 7.75 16.12
N ILE A 408 7.55 6.65 15.41
CA ILE A 408 6.34 6.08 14.84
C ILE A 408 5.25 5.76 15.89
N SER A 409 5.68 5.37 17.09
CA SER A 409 4.79 5.01 18.20
C SER A 409 4.36 6.21 19.07
N SER A 410 4.77 7.43 18.71
CA SER A 410 4.51 8.64 19.49
C SER A 410 3.54 9.58 18.78
N VAL A 411 2.54 10.07 19.50
CA VAL A 411 1.64 11.14 19.04
C VAL A 411 2.23 12.55 19.23
N GLU A 412 3.37 12.67 19.94
CA GLU A 412 3.99 13.95 20.25
C GLU A 412 5.10 14.32 19.25
N GLU A 413 5.59 13.36 18.47
CA GLU A 413 6.63 13.59 17.48
C GLU A 413 6.06 14.25 16.22
N ASP A 414 6.86 15.12 15.60
CA ASP A 414 6.53 15.83 14.36
C ASP A 414 7.72 15.73 13.41
N VAL A 415 8.03 14.49 13.01
CA VAL A 415 9.13 14.21 12.09
C VAL A 415 8.54 14.00 10.70
N THR A 416 8.92 14.89 9.79
CA THR A 416 8.51 14.84 8.38
C THR A 416 9.73 14.59 7.52
N VAL A 417 9.62 13.60 6.62
CA VAL A 417 10.66 13.21 5.68
C VAL A 417 10.10 13.16 4.27
N GLU A 418 10.99 13.11 3.29
CA GLU A 418 10.64 13.00 1.88
C GLU A 418 11.14 11.67 1.33
N TYR A 419 10.42 11.09 0.37
CA TYR A 419 10.77 9.83 -0.27
C TYR A 419 10.52 9.89 -1.76
N GLY A 420 11.57 9.80 -2.56
CA GLY A 420 11.50 9.63 -4.02
C GLY A 420 11.08 8.20 -4.34
N ALA A 421 9.80 7.89 -4.21
CA ALA A 421 9.26 6.55 -4.38
C ALA A 421 8.57 6.39 -5.73
N ASP A 422 8.59 5.15 -6.26
CA ASP A 422 7.92 4.72 -7.49
C ASP A 422 8.30 5.58 -8.71
N LEU A 423 9.60 5.90 -8.84
CA LEU A 423 10.10 6.62 -10.00
C LEU A 423 10.24 5.66 -11.19
N HIS A 424 9.54 5.95 -12.28
CA HIS A 424 9.50 5.06 -13.43
C HIS A 424 10.81 5.05 -14.20
N SER A 425 11.42 3.88 -14.39
CA SER A 425 12.65 3.75 -15.18
C SER A 425 12.45 4.03 -16.67
N MET A 426 11.23 3.95 -17.19
CA MET A 426 10.90 4.36 -18.55
C MET A 426 11.04 5.86 -18.76
N ASP A 427 10.76 6.66 -17.75
CA ASP A 427 10.82 8.13 -17.83
C ASP A 427 12.22 8.66 -17.53
N HIS A 428 12.94 8.00 -16.63
CA HIS A 428 14.19 8.51 -16.05
C HIS A 428 15.43 7.68 -16.43
N GLY A 429 15.26 6.48 -17.00
CA GLY A 429 16.32 5.50 -17.16
C GLY A 429 16.47 4.58 -15.97
N SER A 430 17.31 3.56 -16.06
CA SER A 430 17.62 2.59 -15.01
C SER A 430 18.97 2.87 -14.36
N GLY A 431 19.14 2.53 -13.10
CA GLY A 431 20.44 2.53 -12.43
C GLY A 431 21.37 1.45 -13.00
N PHE A 432 20.83 0.36 -13.55
CA PHE A 432 21.61 -0.64 -14.27
C PHE A 432 21.95 -0.17 -15.69
N PRO A 433 23.10 -0.61 -16.25
CA PRO A 433 23.40 -0.41 -17.66
C PRO A 433 22.41 -1.17 -18.54
N THR A 434 21.91 -0.51 -19.58
CA THR A 434 20.99 -1.08 -20.58
C THR A 434 21.54 -0.84 -21.97
N LYS A 435 21.01 -1.52 -23.00
CA LYS A 435 21.40 -1.31 -24.39
C LYS A 435 21.19 0.12 -24.87
N SER A 436 20.35 0.88 -24.21
CA SER A 436 20.07 2.30 -24.51
C SER A 436 20.90 3.29 -23.67
N SER A 437 21.74 2.81 -22.75
CA SER A 437 22.60 3.68 -21.94
C SER A 437 23.64 4.41 -22.79
N ILE A 438 23.77 5.72 -22.58
CA ILE A 438 24.58 6.62 -23.43
C ILE A 438 26.07 6.39 -23.22
N ASN A 439 26.51 5.95 -22.06
CA ASN A 439 27.91 5.86 -21.64
C ASN A 439 28.31 4.40 -21.32
N LEU A 440 28.08 3.46 -22.26
CA LEU A 440 28.55 2.08 -22.12
C LEU A 440 30.04 1.96 -22.41
N TYR A 441 30.80 1.43 -21.46
CA TYR A 441 32.17 1.02 -21.67
C TYR A 441 32.23 -0.45 -22.10
N PRO A 442 33.30 -0.89 -22.79
CA PRO A 442 33.40 -2.28 -23.26
C PRO A 442 33.27 -3.37 -22.17
N GLY A 443 33.57 -3.03 -20.91
CA GLY A 443 33.41 -3.94 -19.78
C GLY A 443 31.98 -3.98 -19.20
N ASP A 444 31.09 -3.09 -19.61
CA ASP A 444 29.72 -3.00 -19.05
C ASP A 444 28.75 -3.98 -19.72
N GLN A 445 29.13 -4.59 -20.84
CA GLN A 445 28.28 -5.50 -21.61
C GLN A 445 27.83 -6.72 -20.76
N GLU A 446 28.70 -7.23 -19.89
CA GLU A 446 28.36 -8.33 -18.99
C GLU A 446 27.20 -7.98 -18.05
N TYR A 447 27.09 -6.71 -17.60
CA TYR A 447 26.01 -6.24 -16.74
C TYR A 447 24.75 -5.91 -17.54
N VAL A 448 24.88 -5.45 -18.80
CA VAL A 448 23.73 -5.26 -19.71
C VAL A 448 23.03 -6.58 -19.97
N ASP A 449 23.78 -7.67 -20.18
CA ASP A 449 23.25 -8.98 -20.52
C ASP A 449 23.00 -9.87 -19.27
N SER A 450 23.40 -9.42 -18.08
CA SER A 450 23.21 -10.18 -16.83
C SER A 450 21.76 -10.45 -16.54
N GLY A 451 21.42 -11.66 -16.12
CA GLY A 451 20.10 -12.03 -15.61
C GLY A 451 19.74 -11.34 -14.30
N TRP A 452 20.73 -10.85 -13.53
CA TRP A 452 20.52 -10.08 -12.30
C TRP A 452 20.28 -8.59 -12.56
N ASN A 453 20.39 -8.12 -13.80
CA ASN A 453 19.92 -6.81 -14.19
C ASN A 453 18.40 -6.79 -14.13
N LEU A 454 17.84 -5.88 -13.33
CA LEU A 454 16.41 -5.86 -13.06
C LEU A 454 15.58 -5.51 -14.31
N ASN A 455 16.19 -4.97 -15.35
CA ASN A 455 15.53 -4.79 -16.65
C ASN A 455 15.37 -6.11 -17.41
N ASN A 456 16.19 -7.14 -17.14
CA ASN A 456 16.15 -8.43 -17.80
C ASN A 456 15.37 -9.48 -17.00
N LEU A 457 15.50 -9.47 -15.68
CA LEU A 457 15.02 -10.54 -14.81
C LEU A 457 13.53 -10.89 -14.98
N PRO A 458 12.60 -9.92 -15.12
CA PRO A 458 11.18 -10.22 -15.31
C PRO A 458 10.88 -10.99 -16.60
N VAL A 459 11.73 -10.86 -17.61
CA VAL A 459 11.52 -11.40 -18.96
C VAL A 459 12.51 -12.52 -19.34
N LEU A 460 13.26 -13.03 -18.37
CA LEU A 460 14.09 -14.23 -18.55
C LEU A 460 13.25 -15.44 -18.93
N ASP A 461 13.84 -16.40 -19.61
CA ASP A 461 13.17 -17.62 -20.09
C ASP A 461 12.37 -18.35 -18.99
N GLY A 462 12.88 -18.37 -17.76
CA GLY A 462 12.20 -18.96 -16.62
C GLY A 462 11.17 -18.05 -15.90
N SER A 463 10.89 -16.82 -16.37
CA SER A 463 9.86 -15.95 -15.83
C SER A 463 8.62 -15.95 -16.71
N VAL A 464 7.46 -16.29 -16.13
CA VAL A 464 6.19 -16.34 -16.87
C VAL A 464 5.66 -14.95 -17.25
N LEU A 465 6.16 -13.88 -16.60
CA LEU A 465 5.77 -12.50 -16.96
C LEU A 465 6.19 -12.12 -18.39
N ARG A 466 7.17 -12.80 -18.98
CA ARG A 466 7.58 -12.61 -20.38
C ARG A 466 6.45 -12.82 -21.39
N PHE A 467 5.41 -13.57 -21.02
CA PHE A 467 4.25 -13.81 -21.88
C PHE A 467 3.19 -12.71 -21.78
N ILE A 468 3.44 -11.69 -20.95
CA ILE A 468 2.61 -10.48 -20.88
C ILE A 468 3.16 -9.50 -21.91
N ASN A 469 2.38 -9.20 -22.96
CA ASN A 469 2.77 -8.29 -24.04
C ASN A 469 2.52 -6.82 -23.69
N ALA A 470 2.82 -6.41 -22.47
CA ALA A 470 2.66 -5.04 -22.00
C ALA A 470 3.78 -4.67 -21.02
N ASP A 471 4.26 -3.44 -21.15
CA ASP A 471 5.19 -2.86 -20.19
C ASP A 471 4.39 -2.42 -18.97
N ILE A 472 4.33 -3.30 -17.95
CA ILE A 472 3.65 -3.00 -16.70
C ILE A 472 4.67 -2.45 -15.72
N SER A 473 4.53 -1.15 -15.41
CA SER A 473 5.43 -0.46 -14.49
C SER A 473 5.45 -1.13 -13.11
N GLY A 474 6.62 -1.41 -12.59
CA GLY A 474 6.84 -2.15 -11.35
C GLY A 474 6.81 -3.67 -11.49
N MET A 475 6.14 -4.24 -12.51
CA MET A 475 6.07 -5.69 -12.73
C MET A 475 7.01 -6.21 -13.80
N THR A 476 7.02 -5.59 -14.98
CA THR A 476 7.92 -5.95 -16.08
C THR A 476 8.98 -4.88 -16.36
N VAL A 477 8.78 -3.68 -15.81
CA VAL A 477 9.69 -2.53 -15.89
C VAL A 477 10.00 -2.05 -14.48
N PRO A 478 11.30 -1.88 -14.11
CA PRO A 478 11.69 -1.51 -12.75
C PRO A 478 11.20 -0.13 -12.30
N TRP A 479 11.02 0.02 -10.99
CA TRP A 479 10.88 1.29 -10.30
C TRP A 479 12.13 1.64 -9.52
N MET A 480 12.40 2.94 -9.41
CA MET A 480 13.51 3.47 -8.64
C MET A 480 13.02 4.17 -7.37
N TYR A 481 13.87 4.14 -6.35
CA TYR A 481 13.57 4.67 -5.02
C TYR A 481 14.76 5.46 -4.49
N VAL A 482 14.53 6.73 -4.16
CA VAL A 482 15.53 7.63 -3.57
C VAL A 482 15.16 7.88 -2.12
N GLY A 483 15.87 7.24 -1.20
CA GLY A 483 15.58 7.27 0.23
C GLY A 483 16.35 8.34 1.00
N MET A 484 15.81 8.72 2.16
CA MET A 484 16.48 9.46 3.22
C MET A 484 16.21 8.81 4.58
N CYS A 485 16.90 9.25 5.61
CA CYS A 485 16.70 8.72 6.96
C CYS A 485 15.21 8.79 7.37
N PHE A 486 14.67 7.65 7.85
CA PHE A 486 13.28 7.45 8.27
C PHE A 486 12.22 7.45 7.15
N SER A 487 12.58 7.68 5.89
CA SER A 487 11.64 7.46 4.80
C SER A 487 11.28 5.97 4.72
N ALA A 488 9.99 5.64 4.61
CA ALA A 488 9.48 4.30 4.85
C ALA A 488 8.64 3.77 3.69
N PHE A 489 8.64 2.45 3.53
CA PHE A 489 7.66 1.70 2.76
C PHE A 489 6.77 0.89 3.71
N CYS A 490 5.47 1.01 3.51
CA CYS A 490 4.46 0.46 4.41
C CYS A 490 4.23 -1.03 4.18
N TRP A 491 3.56 -1.73 5.12
CA TRP A 491 3.20 -3.13 4.97
C TRP A 491 2.38 -3.37 3.71
N HIS A 492 2.90 -4.20 2.82
CA HIS A 492 2.25 -4.62 1.58
C HIS A 492 2.76 -5.98 1.14
N ASN A 493 2.02 -6.63 0.29
CA ASN A 493 2.47 -7.72 -0.57
C ASN A 493 2.31 -7.29 -2.03
N GLU A 494 3.04 -7.96 -2.91
CA GLU A 494 3.11 -7.60 -4.31
C GLU A 494 1.80 -7.88 -5.06
N ASP A 495 1.54 -7.12 -6.12
CA ASP A 495 0.41 -7.37 -7.00
C ASP A 495 0.47 -8.78 -7.57
N HIS A 496 -0.71 -9.41 -7.66
CA HIS A 496 -0.86 -10.83 -8.01
C HIS A 496 -0.06 -11.80 -7.13
N TRP A 497 0.37 -11.34 -5.93
CA TRP A 497 1.24 -12.10 -5.03
C TRP A 497 2.50 -12.61 -5.73
N SER A 498 3.06 -11.84 -6.66
CA SER A 498 4.30 -12.18 -7.35
C SER A 498 5.51 -12.16 -6.42
N TYR A 499 6.62 -12.66 -6.89
CA TYR A 499 7.92 -12.38 -6.29
C TYR A 499 8.31 -10.92 -6.57
N SER A 500 9.14 -10.33 -5.70
CA SER A 500 9.87 -9.12 -6.02
C SER A 500 11.35 -9.23 -5.70
N ILE A 501 12.14 -8.41 -6.37
CA ILE A 501 13.57 -8.28 -6.11
C ILE A 501 13.93 -6.81 -6.06
N ASN A 502 14.69 -6.43 -5.05
CA ASN A 502 15.20 -5.08 -4.85
C ASN A 502 16.72 -5.11 -4.81
N TYR A 503 17.36 -4.19 -5.52
CA TYR A 503 18.80 -3.97 -5.50
C TYR A 503 19.12 -2.59 -4.97
N LEU A 504 20.03 -2.50 -4.00
CA LEU A 504 20.51 -1.23 -3.48
C LEU A 504 21.79 -0.85 -4.22
N HIS A 505 21.68 0.11 -5.13
CA HIS A 505 22.81 0.52 -5.96
C HIS A 505 23.93 1.17 -5.16
N TRP A 506 23.56 2.11 -4.28
CA TRP A 506 24.50 2.82 -3.43
C TRP A 506 23.81 3.48 -2.24
N GLY A 507 24.61 3.97 -1.31
CA GLY A 507 24.16 4.75 -0.16
C GLY A 507 24.00 3.93 1.11
N GLU A 508 23.25 4.47 2.05
CA GLU A 508 23.04 3.86 3.36
C GLU A 508 22.01 2.72 3.32
N ALA A 509 22.07 1.84 4.31
CA ALA A 509 21.27 0.63 4.33
C ALA A 509 19.75 0.90 4.28
N LYS A 510 19.02 -0.07 3.72
CA LYS A 510 17.57 -0.18 3.79
C LYS A 510 17.21 -1.33 4.72
N THR A 511 16.52 -1.01 5.83
CA THR A 511 16.06 -2.00 6.81
C THR A 511 14.73 -2.57 6.41
N TRP A 512 14.63 -3.90 6.37
CA TRP A 512 13.48 -4.66 5.93
C TRP A 512 12.86 -5.47 7.05
N TYR A 513 11.54 -5.60 7.02
CA TYR A 513 10.77 -6.55 7.83
C TYR A 513 9.92 -7.38 6.88
N GLY A 514 9.91 -8.70 7.06
CA GLY A 514 9.18 -9.65 6.22
C GLY A 514 8.35 -10.63 7.03
N VAL A 515 7.20 -11.01 6.48
CA VAL A 515 6.31 -12.03 7.00
C VAL A 515 6.11 -13.07 5.91
N PRO A 516 6.34 -14.38 6.15
CA PRO A 516 6.13 -15.40 5.13
C PRO A 516 4.69 -15.43 4.64
N GLY A 517 4.47 -15.85 3.40
CA GLY A 517 3.14 -15.95 2.82
C GLY A 517 2.14 -16.76 3.67
N SER A 518 2.63 -17.79 4.37
CA SER A 518 1.83 -18.59 5.34
C SER A 518 1.38 -17.79 6.57
N GLY A 519 2.03 -16.68 6.89
CA GLY A 519 1.71 -15.77 7.99
C GLY A 519 0.81 -14.59 7.56
N ALA A 520 0.49 -14.45 6.27
CA ALA A 520 -0.21 -13.28 5.74
C ALA A 520 -1.57 -13.03 6.41
N GLU A 521 -2.41 -14.06 6.52
CA GLU A 521 -3.73 -13.94 7.16
C GLU A 521 -3.65 -13.59 8.65
N LEU A 522 -2.61 -14.08 9.31
CA LEU A 522 -2.37 -13.78 10.72
C LEU A 522 -1.99 -12.30 10.90
N LEU A 523 -1.13 -11.76 10.01
CA LEU A 523 -0.78 -10.34 9.99
C LEU A 523 -2.02 -9.47 9.75
N GLU A 524 -2.83 -9.77 8.73
CA GLU A 524 -4.06 -9.04 8.43
C GLU A 524 -5.03 -9.05 9.62
N THR A 525 -5.19 -10.21 10.26
CA THR A 525 -6.02 -10.36 11.45
C THR A 525 -5.48 -9.56 12.63
N ALA A 526 -4.17 -9.59 12.85
CA ALA A 526 -3.51 -8.86 13.93
C ALA A 526 -3.64 -7.34 13.74
N MET A 527 -3.42 -6.83 12.52
CA MET A 527 -3.57 -5.41 12.22
C MET A 527 -5.02 -4.93 12.37
N LYS A 528 -5.99 -5.68 11.85
CA LYS A 528 -7.43 -5.40 12.01
C LYS A 528 -7.85 -5.42 13.49
N ALA A 529 -7.29 -6.34 14.28
CA ALA A 529 -7.57 -6.43 15.72
C ALA A 529 -6.93 -5.27 16.52
N ALA A 530 -5.75 -4.81 16.12
CA ALA A 530 -5.05 -3.72 16.81
C ALA A 530 -5.69 -2.34 16.55
N ALA A 531 -6.21 -2.11 15.33
CA ALA A 531 -6.82 -0.84 14.92
C ALA A 531 -8.19 -1.04 14.24
N PRO A 532 -9.20 -1.63 14.92
CA PRO A 532 -10.46 -2.05 14.31
C PRO A 532 -11.27 -0.92 13.69
N GLU A 533 -11.22 0.27 14.28
CA GLU A 533 -11.97 1.44 13.80
C GLU A 533 -11.43 1.92 12.45
N LEU A 534 -10.12 1.84 12.25
CA LEU A 534 -9.45 2.23 11.02
C LEU A 534 -9.84 1.30 9.86
N PHE A 535 -9.77 -0.01 10.08
CA PHE A 535 -10.15 -1.01 9.08
C PHE A 535 -11.66 -1.09 8.83
N LYS A 536 -12.48 -0.64 9.79
CA LYS A 536 -13.92 -0.50 9.59
C LYS A 536 -14.24 0.67 8.65
N SER A 537 -13.50 1.77 8.75
CA SER A 537 -13.67 2.93 7.86
C SER A 537 -13.06 2.69 6.47
N GLN A 538 -11.97 1.93 6.41
CA GLN A 538 -11.23 1.61 5.16
C GLN A 538 -10.84 0.13 5.15
N PRO A 539 -11.73 -0.77 4.65
CA PRO A 539 -11.48 -2.21 4.65
C PRO A 539 -10.29 -2.67 3.81
N ASP A 540 -9.93 -1.89 2.79
CA ASP A 540 -8.83 -2.14 1.86
C ASP A 540 -7.50 -1.43 2.21
N LEU A 541 -7.38 -0.92 3.43
CA LEU A 541 -6.26 -0.09 3.88
C LEU A 541 -4.87 -0.72 3.61
N LEU A 542 -4.74 -2.04 3.76
CA LEU A 542 -3.47 -2.74 3.49
C LEU A 542 -3.06 -2.72 2.02
N HIS A 543 -4.01 -2.50 1.12
CA HIS A 543 -3.74 -2.38 -0.32
C HIS A 543 -3.45 -0.94 -0.77
N GLN A 544 -3.63 0.04 0.13
CA GLN A 544 -3.34 1.44 -0.17
C GLN A 544 -1.87 1.83 0.09
N LEU A 545 -1.06 0.91 0.62
CA LEU A 545 0.39 1.06 0.88
C LEU A 545 0.73 2.25 1.79
N VAL A 546 -0.15 2.57 2.75
CA VAL A 546 -0.06 3.81 3.54
C VAL A 546 0.03 3.55 5.06
N THR A 547 0.19 2.29 5.47
CA THR A 547 0.14 1.92 6.90
C THR A 547 1.28 1.00 7.29
N ILE A 548 1.92 1.35 8.39
CA ILE A 548 2.91 0.51 9.08
C ILE A 548 2.39 0.15 10.48
N MET A 549 2.92 -0.88 11.07
CA MET A 549 2.67 -1.28 12.46
C MET A 549 3.95 -1.85 13.07
N ASN A 550 4.22 -1.48 14.31
CA ASN A 550 5.42 -1.91 15.01
C ASN A 550 5.52 -3.44 15.05
N PRO A 551 6.64 -4.04 14.58
CA PRO A 551 6.85 -5.48 14.58
C PRO A 551 6.62 -6.14 15.95
N ASN A 552 6.98 -5.47 17.06
CA ASN A 552 6.79 -6.03 18.39
C ASN A 552 5.32 -6.24 18.75
N ILE A 553 4.40 -5.39 18.26
CA ILE A 553 2.96 -5.56 18.44
C ILE A 553 2.48 -6.78 17.66
N LEU A 554 2.93 -6.92 16.42
CA LEU A 554 2.57 -8.05 15.56
C LEU A 554 3.16 -9.38 16.06
N MET A 555 4.43 -9.37 16.51
CA MET A 555 5.08 -10.54 17.12
C MET A 555 4.38 -10.98 18.41
N ALA A 556 3.94 -10.03 19.25
CA ALA A 556 3.14 -10.32 20.43
C ALA A 556 1.77 -10.94 20.09
N ALA A 557 1.24 -10.69 18.90
CA ALA A 557 0.06 -11.36 18.34
C ALA A 557 0.36 -12.73 17.70
N GLY A 558 1.64 -13.14 17.66
CA GLY A 558 2.08 -14.42 17.11
C GLY A 558 2.43 -14.38 15.63
N VAL A 559 2.52 -13.19 15.00
CA VAL A 559 2.94 -13.06 13.60
C VAL A 559 4.43 -13.37 13.48
N PRO A 560 4.86 -14.29 12.62
CA PRO A 560 6.28 -14.56 12.38
C PRO A 560 6.87 -13.42 11.54
N ILE A 561 7.74 -12.63 12.15
CA ILE A 561 8.42 -11.50 11.47
C ILE A 561 9.92 -11.74 11.48
N TYR A 562 10.56 -11.44 10.36
CA TYR A 562 12.00 -11.51 10.16
C TYR A 562 12.50 -10.15 9.64
N ARG A 563 13.75 -9.80 9.94
CA ARG A 563 14.35 -8.54 9.51
C ARG A 563 15.65 -8.75 8.73
N THR A 564 16.07 -7.76 7.97
CA THR A 564 17.44 -7.69 7.44
C THR A 564 17.82 -6.24 7.10
N ASP A 565 19.11 -5.90 7.25
CA ASP A 565 19.68 -4.68 6.70
C ASP A 565 20.29 -4.97 5.33
N GLN A 566 19.73 -4.38 4.27
CA GLN A 566 20.25 -4.45 2.91
C GLN A 566 21.28 -3.34 2.72
N HIS A 567 22.52 -3.71 2.41
CA HIS A 567 23.59 -2.76 2.09
C HIS A 567 23.75 -2.55 0.58
N ALA A 568 24.48 -1.49 0.21
CA ALA A 568 24.81 -1.23 -1.19
C ALA A 568 25.45 -2.44 -1.85
N GLY A 569 25.01 -2.80 -3.06
CA GLY A 569 25.44 -3.96 -3.80
C GLY A 569 24.73 -5.27 -3.45
N GLU A 570 23.77 -5.26 -2.52
CA GLU A 570 23.02 -6.45 -2.10
C GLU A 570 21.60 -6.48 -2.69
N PHE A 571 21.09 -7.69 -2.92
CA PHE A 571 19.69 -7.91 -3.27
C PHE A 571 18.86 -8.32 -2.05
N VAL A 572 17.58 -7.91 -2.04
CA VAL A 572 16.55 -8.51 -1.20
C VAL A 572 15.47 -9.09 -2.13
N VAL A 573 15.10 -10.35 -1.89
CA VAL A 573 14.03 -11.04 -2.60
C VAL A 573 12.86 -11.22 -1.65
N THR A 574 11.64 -10.90 -2.12
CA THR A 574 10.39 -11.20 -1.42
C THR A 574 9.66 -12.33 -2.11
N PHE A 575 9.11 -13.25 -1.33
CA PHE A 575 8.43 -14.45 -1.82
C PHE A 575 6.92 -14.22 -1.99
N PRO A 576 6.22 -15.05 -2.78
CA PRO A 576 4.80 -14.90 -3.04
C PRO A 576 3.95 -14.71 -1.77
N ARG A 577 3.05 -13.72 -1.82
CA ARG A 577 2.15 -13.34 -0.72
C ARG A 577 2.86 -12.84 0.56
N ALA A 578 4.18 -12.72 0.57
CA ALA A 578 4.94 -12.25 1.71
C ALA A 578 4.71 -10.76 1.94
N TYR A 579 4.12 -10.42 3.09
CA TYR A 579 4.06 -9.03 3.51
C TYR A 579 5.44 -8.51 3.89
N HIS A 580 5.74 -7.30 3.46
CA HIS A 580 7.00 -6.65 3.82
C HIS A 580 6.82 -5.15 4.01
N ALA A 581 7.68 -4.58 4.84
CA ALA A 581 7.74 -3.17 5.18
C ALA A 581 9.17 -2.81 5.58
N GLY A 582 9.46 -1.53 5.71
CA GLY A 582 10.78 -1.09 6.16
C GLY A 582 11.00 0.41 6.05
N PHE A 583 12.24 0.81 6.26
CA PHE A 583 12.63 2.21 6.17
C PHE A 583 14.09 2.35 5.74
N ASN A 584 14.46 3.53 5.28
CA ASN A 584 15.81 3.85 4.86
C ASN A 584 16.62 4.42 6.04
N GLN A 585 17.83 3.93 6.22
CA GLN A 585 18.77 4.40 7.27
C GLN A 585 19.37 5.79 6.96
N GLY A 586 19.38 6.17 5.67
CA GLY A 586 19.90 7.45 5.20
C GLY A 586 19.72 7.60 3.70
N TYR A 587 20.51 8.48 3.09
CA TYR A 587 20.49 8.70 1.65
C TYR A 587 20.94 7.46 0.89
N ASN A 588 20.08 6.95 0.02
CA ASN A 588 20.33 5.77 -0.77
C ASN A 588 19.52 5.75 -2.07
N PHE A 589 19.94 4.87 -2.99
CA PHE A 589 19.26 4.65 -4.25
C PHE A 589 19.03 3.15 -4.46
N ALA A 590 17.78 2.75 -4.62
CA ALA A 590 17.38 1.38 -4.89
C ALA A 590 16.56 1.26 -6.16
N GLU A 591 16.55 0.07 -6.74
CA GLU A 591 15.73 -0.29 -7.89
C GLU A 591 15.05 -1.62 -7.62
N ALA A 592 13.77 -1.75 -8.00
CA ALA A 592 12.99 -2.94 -7.71
C ALA A 592 12.08 -3.31 -8.88
N VAL A 593 11.82 -4.61 -9.04
CA VAL A 593 10.91 -5.15 -10.03
C VAL A 593 10.29 -6.45 -9.54
N ASN A 594 9.10 -6.78 -10.04
CA ASN A 594 8.48 -8.08 -9.82
C ASN A 594 8.99 -9.12 -10.82
N PHE A 595 8.85 -10.38 -10.47
CA PHE A 595 9.10 -11.51 -11.36
C PHE A 595 8.26 -12.71 -10.95
N ALA A 596 8.10 -13.67 -11.83
CA ALA A 596 7.24 -14.82 -11.55
C ALA A 596 7.80 -16.11 -12.20
N PRO A 597 8.55 -16.93 -11.46
CA PRO A 597 8.88 -18.29 -11.88
C PRO A 597 7.62 -19.16 -12.01
N PRO A 598 7.67 -20.33 -12.66
CA PRO A 598 6.50 -21.16 -12.92
C PRO A 598 5.73 -21.60 -11.67
N ASP A 599 6.40 -21.80 -10.55
CA ASP A 599 5.80 -22.16 -9.26
C ASP A 599 4.81 -21.09 -8.72
N TRP A 600 4.95 -19.86 -9.15
CA TRP A 600 4.02 -18.78 -8.82
C TRP A 600 2.63 -18.98 -9.45
N LEU A 601 2.48 -19.67 -10.59
CA LEU A 601 1.22 -19.76 -11.34
C LEU A 601 0.02 -20.18 -10.48
N LYS A 602 0.22 -21.19 -9.63
CA LYS A 602 -0.81 -21.65 -8.69
C LYS A 602 -1.19 -20.53 -7.70
N ILE A 603 -0.21 -19.83 -7.16
CA ILE A 603 -0.39 -18.75 -6.17
C ILE A 603 -1.08 -17.55 -6.81
N GLY A 604 -0.72 -17.22 -8.06
CA GLY A 604 -1.39 -16.20 -8.85
C GLY A 604 -2.89 -16.50 -9.04
N ARG A 605 -3.27 -17.76 -9.30
CA ARG A 605 -4.68 -18.20 -9.36
C ARG A 605 -5.41 -18.00 -8.03
N GLU A 606 -4.77 -18.33 -6.93
CA GLU A 606 -5.32 -18.12 -5.59
C GLU A 606 -5.51 -16.63 -5.30
N CYS A 607 -4.58 -15.79 -5.75
CA CYS A 607 -4.66 -14.33 -5.64
C CYS A 607 -5.88 -13.77 -6.40
N ILE A 608 -6.15 -14.24 -7.61
CA ILE A 608 -7.35 -13.80 -8.37
C ILE A 608 -8.63 -14.11 -7.59
N THR A 609 -8.71 -15.28 -6.95
CA THR A 609 -9.84 -15.64 -6.10
C THR A 609 -9.98 -14.68 -4.91
N HIS A 610 -8.87 -14.32 -4.30
CA HIS A 610 -8.84 -13.33 -3.22
C HIS A 610 -9.27 -11.94 -3.70
N TYR A 611 -8.76 -11.47 -4.85
CA TYR A 611 -9.14 -10.19 -5.44
C TYR A 611 -10.64 -10.11 -5.77
N LYS A 612 -11.24 -11.19 -6.29
CA LYS A 612 -12.70 -11.29 -6.52
C LYS A 612 -13.49 -11.04 -5.24
N ASN A 613 -13.07 -11.62 -4.11
CA ASN A 613 -13.74 -11.45 -2.81
C ASN A 613 -13.63 -10.01 -2.29
N LEU A 614 -12.52 -9.33 -2.56
CA LEU A 614 -12.28 -7.94 -2.18
C LEU A 614 -12.81 -6.93 -3.21
N LYS A 615 -13.32 -7.38 -4.36
CA LYS A 615 -13.70 -6.54 -5.50
C LYS A 615 -12.55 -5.65 -5.98
N ARG A 616 -11.33 -6.19 -5.98
CA ARG A 616 -10.12 -5.51 -6.41
C ARG A 616 -9.85 -5.77 -7.88
N PHE A 617 -9.36 -4.74 -8.59
CA PHE A 617 -8.92 -4.84 -9.97
C PHE A 617 -7.66 -5.71 -10.09
N CYS A 618 -7.57 -6.47 -11.17
CA CYS A 618 -6.37 -7.20 -11.55
C CYS A 618 -5.50 -6.30 -12.44
N VAL A 619 -4.19 -6.43 -12.32
CA VAL A 619 -3.23 -5.71 -13.19
C VAL A 619 -3.20 -6.34 -14.59
N PHE A 620 -3.41 -7.66 -14.66
CA PHE A 620 -3.54 -8.42 -15.91
C PHE A 620 -4.46 -9.64 -15.71
N SER A 621 -4.92 -10.25 -16.80
CA SER A 621 -5.72 -11.47 -16.72
C SER A 621 -4.84 -12.72 -16.57
N HIS A 622 -5.01 -13.46 -15.50
CA HIS A 622 -4.31 -14.74 -15.28
C HIS A 622 -4.71 -15.79 -16.31
N ASP A 623 -5.96 -15.82 -16.73
CA ASP A 623 -6.44 -16.75 -17.77
C ASP A 623 -5.86 -16.41 -19.15
N GLU A 624 -5.65 -15.13 -19.44
CA GLU A 624 -4.98 -14.67 -20.65
C GLU A 624 -3.52 -15.14 -20.67
N LEU A 625 -2.82 -14.98 -19.54
CA LEU A 625 -1.45 -15.43 -19.37
C LEU A 625 -1.32 -16.95 -19.63
N ILE A 626 -2.15 -17.77 -18.99
CA ILE A 626 -2.12 -19.24 -19.17
C ILE A 626 -2.40 -19.64 -20.60
N CYS A 627 -3.39 -19.03 -21.26
CA CYS A 627 -3.69 -19.32 -22.67
C CYS A 627 -2.54 -18.91 -23.62
N LYS A 628 -1.89 -17.77 -23.38
CA LYS A 628 -0.71 -17.35 -24.17
C LYS A 628 0.44 -18.34 -24.02
N MET A 629 0.71 -18.79 -22.80
CA MET A 629 1.72 -19.79 -22.52
C MET A 629 1.40 -21.12 -23.23
N ALA A 630 0.13 -21.54 -23.18
CA ALA A 630 -0.31 -22.76 -23.87
C ALA A 630 -0.19 -22.70 -25.39
N LEU A 631 -0.41 -21.52 -25.99
CA LEU A 631 -0.22 -21.31 -27.43
C LEU A 631 1.25 -21.37 -27.86
N GLU A 632 2.17 -21.09 -26.96
CA GLU A 632 3.61 -21.20 -27.16
C GLU A 632 4.21 -22.46 -26.52
N GLY A 633 3.38 -23.48 -26.29
CA GLY A 633 3.74 -24.69 -25.52
C GLY A 633 4.99 -25.40 -25.97
N ASP A 634 5.30 -25.40 -27.28
CA ASP A 634 6.51 -25.95 -27.89
C ASP A 634 7.82 -25.23 -27.47
N ARG A 635 7.71 -23.99 -26.96
CA ARG A 635 8.84 -23.19 -26.50
C ARG A 635 9.05 -23.22 -25.01
N LEU A 636 8.14 -23.82 -24.26
CA LEU A 636 8.21 -23.90 -22.80
C LEU A 636 9.31 -24.91 -22.37
N ASP A 637 10.02 -24.58 -21.29
CA ASP A 637 10.80 -25.55 -20.55
C ASP A 637 9.88 -26.52 -19.79
N LEU A 638 10.45 -27.60 -19.23
CA LEU A 638 9.68 -28.65 -18.57
C LEU A 638 8.86 -28.12 -17.37
N GLU A 639 9.46 -27.34 -16.50
CA GLU A 639 8.81 -26.85 -15.27
C GLU A 639 7.65 -25.91 -15.64
N THR A 640 7.90 -24.99 -16.56
CA THR A 640 6.89 -24.07 -17.08
C THR A 640 5.74 -24.81 -17.77
N ALA A 641 6.05 -25.84 -18.57
CA ALA A 641 5.04 -26.65 -19.24
C ALA A 641 4.16 -27.41 -18.23
N LEU A 642 4.76 -28.05 -17.20
CA LEU A 642 4.05 -28.78 -16.16
C LEU A 642 3.11 -27.88 -15.34
N GLU A 643 3.56 -26.71 -14.93
CA GLU A 643 2.71 -25.79 -14.14
C GLU A 643 1.61 -25.17 -15.02
N THR A 644 1.91 -24.85 -16.30
CA THR A 644 0.92 -24.39 -17.27
C THR A 644 -0.16 -25.44 -17.51
N GLN A 645 0.22 -26.72 -17.68
CA GLN A 645 -0.72 -27.85 -17.82
C GLN A 645 -1.69 -27.90 -16.64
N LYS A 646 -1.16 -27.88 -15.41
CA LYS A 646 -1.99 -27.95 -14.19
C LYS A 646 -3.01 -26.80 -14.12
N GLU A 647 -2.61 -25.59 -14.44
CA GLU A 647 -3.49 -24.44 -14.42
C GLU A 647 -4.50 -24.43 -15.57
N LEU A 648 -4.08 -24.85 -16.78
CA LEU A 648 -4.98 -24.94 -17.93
C LEU A 648 -6.04 -26.04 -17.74
N VAL A 649 -5.71 -27.19 -17.13
CA VAL A 649 -6.67 -28.24 -16.76
C VAL A 649 -7.77 -27.67 -15.85
N LYS A 650 -7.38 -26.94 -14.80
CA LYS A 650 -8.33 -26.32 -13.88
C LYS A 650 -9.21 -25.29 -14.56
N ALA A 651 -8.60 -24.36 -15.32
CA ALA A 651 -9.31 -23.31 -16.03
C ALA A 651 -10.32 -23.88 -17.04
N THR A 652 -9.92 -24.89 -17.84
CA THR A 652 -10.79 -25.54 -18.83
C THR A 652 -11.95 -26.28 -18.17
N ALA A 653 -11.70 -27.00 -17.08
CA ALA A 653 -12.74 -27.72 -16.34
C ALA A 653 -13.76 -26.78 -15.71
N GLU A 654 -13.30 -25.69 -15.05
CA GLU A 654 -14.17 -24.67 -14.47
C GLU A 654 -15.00 -23.97 -15.55
N GLU A 655 -14.36 -23.53 -16.62
CA GLU A 655 -15.02 -22.85 -17.74
C GLU A 655 -16.10 -23.72 -18.39
N GLY A 656 -15.78 -25.00 -18.66
CA GLY A 656 -16.75 -25.97 -19.20
C GLY A 656 -17.96 -26.16 -18.28
N SER A 657 -17.72 -26.26 -16.97
CA SER A 657 -18.78 -26.38 -15.96
C SER A 657 -19.69 -25.15 -15.95
N LEU A 658 -19.10 -23.94 -15.95
CA LEU A 658 -19.85 -22.69 -15.95
C LEU A 658 -20.66 -22.49 -17.23
N ARG A 659 -20.11 -22.78 -18.42
CA ARG A 659 -20.82 -22.71 -19.70
C ARG A 659 -21.99 -23.72 -19.75
N ALA A 660 -21.74 -24.96 -19.31
CA ALA A 660 -22.77 -25.97 -19.22
C ALA A 660 -23.94 -25.55 -18.31
N LYS A 661 -23.62 -24.90 -17.16
CA LYS A 661 -24.65 -24.34 -16.27
C LYS A 661 -25.51 -23.29 -16.97
N MET A 662 -24.90 -22.39 -17.77
CA MET A 662 -25.66 -21.36 -18.51
C MET A 662 -26.52 -21.95 -19.62
N LEU A 663 -26.01 -22.92 -20.36
CA LEU A 663 -26.79 -23.64 -21.39
C LEU A 663 -28.03 -24.36 -20.78
N LYS A 664 -27.83 -25.01 -19.61
CA LYS A 664 -28.96 -25.64 -18.87
C LYS A 664 -30.00 -24.62 -18.41
N LYS A 665 -29.62 -23.36 -18.20
CA LYS A 665 -30.56 -22.27 -17.88
C LYS A 665 -31.28 -21.69 -19.08
N GLY A 666 -31.06 -22.23 -20.27
CA GLY A 666 -31.73 -21.81 -21.49
C GLY A 666 -31.02 -20.69 -22.26
N LEU A 667 -29.74 -20.48 -22.02
CA LEU A 667 -28.92 -19.55 -22.81
C LEU A 667 -28.78 -20.06 -24.24
N THR A 668 -29.15 -19.24 -25.25
CA THR A 668 -29.09 -19.58 -26.66
C THR A 668 -28.22 -18.69 -27.51
N ARG A 669 -27.81 -17.54 -26.94
CA ARG A 669 -26.99 -16.54 -27.63
C ARG A 669 -25.55 -16.64 -27.20
N THR A 670 -24.67 -16.76 -28.20
CA THR A 670 -23.22 -16.75 -27.98
C THR A 670 -22.56 -15.77 -28.94
N HIS A 671 -21.46 -15.19 -28.53
CA HIS A 671 -20.64 -14.26 -29.33
C HIS A 671 -19.17 -14.49 -29.07
N ARG A 672 -18.41 -14.69 -30.16
CA ARG A 672 -16.93 -14.78 -30.01
C ARG A 672 -16.34 -13.38 -29.87
N THR A 673 -15.54 -13.16 -28.83
CA THR A 673 -14.99 -11.85 -28.46
C THR A 673 -13.49 -11.95 -28.26
N ALA A 674 -12.73 -11.07 -28.91
CA ALA A 674 -11.29 -10.92 -28.68
C ALA A 674 -11.09 -9.95 -27.50
N PHE A 675 -11.18 -10.48 -26.28
CA PHE A 675 -11.10 -9.68 -25.03
C PHE A 675 -9.79 -8.91 -24.90
N GLU A 676 -8.70 -9.43 -25.44
CA GLU A 676 -7.38 -8.78 -25.44
C GLU A 676 -7.30 -7.48 -26.27
N LEU A 677 -8.29 -7.23 -27.11
CA LEU A 677 -8.42 -6.01 -27.91
C LEU A 677 -9.32 -4.96 -27.25
N LEU A 678 -10.01 -5.32 -26.16
CA LEU A 678 -10.84 -4.43 -25.39
C LEU A 678 -10.00 -3.68 -24.35
N GLY A 679 -10.39 -2.46 -24.03
CA GLY A 679 -9.84 -1.75 -22.90
C GLY A 679 -10.09 -2.50 -21.57
N ASP A 680 -9.23 -2.31 -20.57
CA ASP A 680 -9.38 -3.03 -19.30
C ASP A 680 -10.72 -2.71 -18.61
N ASP A 681 -11.21 -1.48 -18.72
CA ASP A 681 -12.51 -1.05 -18.21
C ASP A 681 -13.69 -1.69 -18.95
N GLU A 682 -13.52 -2.08 -20.23
CA GLU A 682 -14.56 -2.71 -21.04
C GLU A 682 -14.71 -4.21 -20.79
N ARG A 683 -13.76 -4.85 -20.10
CA ARG A 683 -13.75 -6.31 -19.82
C ARG A 683 -13.77 -6.66 -18.33
N LEU A 684 -14.21 -5.75 -17.48
CA LEU A 684 -14.33 -5.98 -16.04
C LEU A 684 -15.69 -6.55 -15.65
N CYS A 685 -15.69 -7.55 -14.77
CA CYS A 685 -16.91 -7.98 -14.11
C CYS A 685 -17.45 -6.89 -13.18
N GLU A 686 -18.67 -6.43 -13.39
CA GLU A 686 -19.27 -5.35 -12.58
C GLU A 686 -19.42 -5.73 -11.09
N VAL A 687 -19.54 -7.03 -10.77
CA VAL A 687 -19.74 -7.52 -9.41
C VAL A 687 -18.42 -7.67 -8.65
N CYS A 688 -17.45 -8.40 -9.22
CA CYS A 688 -16.20 -8.74 -8.52
C CYS A 688 -14.95 -8.04 -9.06
N LYS A 689 -15.11 -7.21 -10.10
CA LYS A 689 -14.02 -6.43 -10.72
C LYS A 689 -12.89 -7.25 -11.35
N THR A 690 -13.07 -8.57 -11.51
CA THR A 690 -12.10 -9.40 -12.23
C THR A 690 -12.07 -9.08 -13.72
N THR A 691 -10.91 -9.12 -14.33
CA THR A 691 -10.74 -8.99 -15.78
C THR A 691 -11.23 -10.27 -16.47
N CYS A 692 -12.25 -10.18 -17.31
CA CYS A 692 -12.79 -11.31 -18.08
C CYS A 692 -11.89 -11.59 -19.28
N PHE A 693 -11.64 -12.87 -19.57
CA PHE A 693 -10.88 -13.31 -20.75
C PHE A 693 -11.46 -14.56 -21.40
N LEU A 694 -11.59 -15.68 -20.66
CA LEU A 694 -12.15 -16.89 -21.25
C LEU A 694 -13.61 -16.69 -21.68
N SER A 695 -14.39 -16.04 -20.81
CA SER A 695 -15.78 -15.69 -21.11
C SER A 695 -16.34 -14.60 -20.20
N SER A 696 -17.46 -14.02 -20.65
CA SER A 696 -18.30 -13.12 -19.86
C SER A 696 -19.77 -13.30 -20.25
N MET A 697 -20.68 -12.84 -19.38
CA MET A 697 -22.10 -12.72 -19.68
C MET A 697 -22.46 -11.24 -19.81
N SER A 698 -23.10 -10.86 -20.93
CA SER A 698 -23.61 -9.51 -21.13
C SER A 698 -25.11 -9.51 -21.41
N CYS A 699 -25.77 -8.38 -21.16
CA CYS A 699 -27.18 -8.17 -21.49
C CYS A 699 -27.32 -7.07 -22.54
N MET A 700 -28.15 -7.37 -23.57
CA MET A 700 -28.38 -6.44 -24.68
C MET A 700 -29.14 -5.17 -24.26
N ASP A 701 -30.07 -5.31 -23.30
CA ASP A 701 -30.93 -4.22 -22.87
C ASP A 701 -30.26 -3.35 -21.81
N CYS A 702 -29.61 -3.98 -20.80
CA CYS A 702 -28.99 -3.27 -19.69
C CYS A 702 -27.54 -2.83 -19.97
N LYS A 703 -26.90 -3.41 -20.99
CA LYS A 703 -25.48 -3.18 -21.35
C LYS A 703 -24.46 -3.52 -20.23
N HIS A 704 -24.89 -4.28 -19.20
CA HIS A 704 -24.03 -4.75 -18.12
C HIS A 704 -23.24 -5.98 -18.55
N MET A 705 -22.06 -6.16 -17.95
CA MET A 705 -21.22 -7.34 -18.15
C MET A 705 -20.70 -7.88 -16.82
N VAL A 706 -20.73 -9.23 -16.71
CA VAL A 706 -20.20 -9.94 -15.54
C VAL A 706 -19.43 -11.20 -15.96
N CYS A 707 -18.53 -11.71 -15.11
CA CYS A 707 -17.94 -13.03 -15.30
C CYS A 707 -18.99 -14.14 -15.11
N LEU A 708 -18.73 -15.34 -15.62
CA LEU A 708 -19.72 -16.44 -15.56
C LEU A 708 -20.05 -16.89 -14.12
N GLN A 709 -19.18 -16.70 -13.16
CA GLN A 709 -19.47 -16.96 -11.75
C GLN A 709 -20.60 -16.07 -11.22
N HIS A 710 -20.72 -14.84 -11.74
CA HIS A 710 -21.74 -13.85 -11.37
C HIS A 710 -22.85 -13.70 -12.43
N ALA A 711 -23.02 -14.69 -13.31
CA ALA A 711 -24.04 -14.65 -14.36
C ALA A 711 -25.48 -14.48 -13.82
N ASP A 712 -25.72 -14.96 -12.58
CA ASP A 712 -27.01 -14.83 -11.90
C ASP A 712 -27.27 -13.40 -11.39
N ASP A 713 -26.20 -12.63 -11.15
CA ASP A 713 -26.25 -11.26 -10.62
C ASP A 713 -26.31 -10.19 -11.73
N LEU A 714 -26.23 -10.59 -13.02
CA LEU A 714 -26.16 -9.67 -14.14
C LEU A 714 -27.36 -8.71 -14.21
N CYS A 715 -28.57 -9.24 -14.30
CA CYS A 715 -29.82 -8.48 -14.35
C CYS A 715 -31.05 -9.41 -14.32
N GLN A 716 -32.24 -8.82 -14.15
CA GLN A 716 -33.55 -9.55 -14.16
C GLN A 716 -34.10 -9.76 -15.55
N CYS A 717 -33.41 -9.35 -16.63
CA CYS A 717 -33.85 -9.59 -18.00
C CYS A 717 -33.92 -11.09 -18.32
N PRO A 718 -34.83 -11.52 -19.21
CA PRO A 718 -34.94 -12.92 -19.59
C PRO A 718 -33.68 -13.42 -20.28
N MET A 719 -33.47 -14.75 -20.26
CA MET A 719 -32.23 -15.38 -20.76
C MET A 719 -31.96 -15.12 -22.22
N GLU A 720 -33.04 -14.95 -23.05
CA GLU A 720 -32.95 -14.65 -24.49
C GLU A 720 -32.30 -13.29 -24.79
N LYS A 721 -32.24 -12.38 -23.79
CA LYS A 721 -31.58 -11.08 -23.89
C LYS A 721 -30.12 -11.13 -23.45
N LYS A 722 -29.70 -12.23 -22.85
CA LYS A 722 -28.36 -12.46 -22.37
C LYS A 722 -27.50 -13.14 -23.41
N THR A 723 -26.22 -12.79 -23.48
CA THR A 723 -25.25 -13.31 -24.45
C THR A 723 -24.03 -13.81 -23.69
N LEU A 724 -23.61 -15.05 -24.00
CA LEU A 724 -22.30 -15.55 -23.60
C LEU A 724 -21.26 -15.03 -24.58
N ASN A 725 -20.38 -14.17 -24.13
CA ASN A 725 -19.21 -13.81 -24.89
C ASN A 725 -18.08 -14.77 -24.50
N PHE A 726 -17.34 -15.29 -25.48
CA PHE A 726 -16.25 -16.23 -25.23
C PHE A 726 -15.06 -15.95 -26.15
N ARG A 727 -13.83 -16.18 -25.65
CA ARG A 727 -12.60 -16.02 -26.44
C ARG A 727 -12.29 -17.27 -27.26
N TYR A 728 -12.30 -18.41 -26.61
CA TYR A 728 -12.03 -19.72 -27.20
C TYR A 728 -13.24 -20.62 -26.96
N ASP A 729 -13.59 -21.47 -27.97
CA ASP A 729 -14.54 -22.55 -27.73
C ASP A 729 -13.90 -23.68 -26.90
N MET A 730 -14.72 -24.66 -26.52
CA MET A 730 -14.19 -25.74 -25.64
C MET A 730 -13.25 -26.66 -26.39
N ASP A 731 -13.42 -26.84 -27.70
CA ASP A 731 -12.53 -27.66 -28.49
C ASP A 731 -11.16 -27.01 -28.67
N GLU A 732 -11.12 -25.71 -28.87
CA GLU A 732 -9.85 -24.94 -28.89
C GLU A 732 -9.10 -25.04 -27.56
N LEU A 733 -9.78 -24.94 -26.42
CA LEU A 733 -9.17 -25.13 -25.10
C LEU A 733 -8.63 -26.55 -24.90
N HIS A 734 -9.35 -27.56 -25.40
CA HIS A 734 -8.88 -28.93 -25.35
C HIS A 734 -7.66 -29.17 -26.27
N ILE A 735 -7.62 -28.50 -27.45
CA ILE A 735 -6.44 -28.57 -28.34
C ILE A 735 -5.21 -27.93 -27.66
N MET A 736 -5.37 -26.76 -27.01
CA MET A 736 -4.29 -26.16 -26.23
C MET A 736 -3.78 -27.12 -25.14
N LEU A 737 -4.72 -27.79 -24.45
CA LEU A 737 -4.38 -28.78 -23.42
C LEU A 737 -3.60 -29.96 -24.00
N GLN A 738 -4.06 -30.51 -25.16
CA GLN A 738 -3.35 -31.61 -25.84
C GLN A 738 -1.96 -31.19 -26.29
N THR A 739 -1.75 -29.95 -26.72
CA THR A 739 -0.44 -29.42 -27.10
C THR A 739 0.53 -29.43 -25.91
N ILE A 740 0.07 -28.94 -24.76
CA ILE A 740 0.85 -28.97 -23.53
C ILE A 740 1.08 -30.41 -23.04
N ASP A 741 0.06 -31.27 -23.08
CA ASP A 741 0.18 -32.69 -22.72
C ASP A 741 1.22 -33.39 -23.59
N PHE A 742 1.24 -33.13 -24.90
CA PHE A 742 2.26 -33.66 -25.80
C PHE A 742 3.67 -33.21 -25.40
N ARG A 743 3.84 -31.93 -25.06
CA ARG A 743 5.13 -31.35 -24.61
C ARG A 743 5.61 -32.03 -23.33
N VAL A 744 4.74 -32.13 -22.31
CA VAL A 744 5.06 -32.79 -21.03
C VAL A 744 5.41 -34.27 -21.23
N ASN A 745 4.64 -35.00 -22.04
CA ASN A 745 4.89 -36.40 -22.34
C ASN A 745 6.24 -36.60 -23.07
N SER A 746 6.64 -35.66 -23.92
CA SER A 746 7.95 -35.68 -24.59
C SER A 746 9.11 -35.61 -23.58
N PHE A 747 8.98 -34.81 -22.53
CA PHE A 747 9.94 -34.78 -21.44
C PHE A 747 9.99 -36.11 -20.63
N ASP A 748 8.81 -36.67 -20.29
CA ASP A 748 8.73 -37.95 -19.54
C ASP A 748 9.34 -39.10 -20.35
N LYS A 749 9.10 -39.12 -21.66
CA LYS A 749 9.71 -40.08 -22.57
C LYS A 749 11.24 -39.93 -22.56
N TRP A 750 11.76 -38.72 -22.78
CA TRP A 750 13.19 -38.48 -22.74
C TRP A 750 13.82 -38.86 -21.41
N MET A 751 13.19 -38.55 -20.29
CA MET A 751 13.67 -38.89 -18.94
C MET A 751 13.75 -40.42 -18.73
N THR A 752 12.74 -41.11 -19.22
CA THR A 752 12.68 -42.57 -19.13
C THR A 752 13.77 -43.23 -19.99
N GLU A 753 13.95 -42.81 -21.22
CA GLU A 753 14.97 -43.29 -22.13
C GLU A 753 16.38 -42.97 -21.62
N THR A 754 16.59 -41.77 -21.08
CA THR A 754 17.88 -41.40 -20.46
C THR A 754 18.21 -42.26 -19.24
N LYS A 755 17.25 -42.49 -18.33
CA LYS A 755 17.46 -43.37 -17.19
C LYS A 755 17.82 -44.77 -17.65
N ASN A 756 17.16 -45.30 -18.68
CA ASN A 756 17.41 -46.65 -19.18
C ASN A 756 18.82 -46.80 -19.80
N ILE A 757 19.29 -45.80 -20.58
CA ILE A 757 20.61 -45.88 -21.20
C ILE A 757 21.75 -45.68 -20.19
N LEU A 758 21.51 -45.04 -19.07
CA LEU A 758 22.47 -44.84 -17.97
C LEU A 758 22.61 -46.09 -17.08
N LEU A 759 21.72 -47.08 -17.20
CA LEU A 759 21.88 -48.32 -16.49
C LEU A 759 23.16 -49.05 -16.96
N PRO A 760 23.90 -49.75 -16.04
CA PRO A 760 25.08 -50.55 -16.40
C PRO A 760 24.69 -51.74 -17.31
N THR A 761 24.95 -51.60 -18.58
CA THR A 761 24.71 -52.66 -19.60
C THR A 761 25.97 -52.95 -20.37
N ALA A 762 26.02 -54.13 -21.04
CA ALA A 762 27.15 -54.51 -21.90
C ALA A 762 27.39 -53.47 -23.02
N PRO A 763 28.64 -53.29 -23.50
CA PRO A 763 28.96 -52.32 -24.51
C PRO A 763 28.16 -52.60 -25.80
N ASP A 764 27.38 -51.63 -26.24
CA ASP A 764 26.62 -51.66 -27.48
C ASP A 764 27.15 -50.58 -28.42
N ILE A 765 27.50 -50.93 -29.65
CA ILE A 765 27.97 -49.96 -30.70
C ILE A 765 26.93 -48.87 -30.97
N GLY A 766 25.64 -49.17 -30.78
CA GLY A 766 24.58 -48.18 -30.89
C GLY A 766 24.43 -47.21 -29.70
N ARG A 767 25.10 -47.48 -28.55
CA ARG A 767 24.95 -46.70 -27.33
C ARG A 767 25.44 -45.25 -27.50
N LEU A 768 26.60 -45.08 -28.14
CA LEU A 768 27.19 -43.73 -28.40
C LEU A 768 26.26 -42.87 -29.22
N GLN A 769 25.64 -43.42 -30.26
CA GLN A 769 24.70 -42.67 -31.10
C GLN A 769 23.42 -42.33 -30.35
N LYS A 770 22.93 -43.28 -29.52
CA LYS A 770 21.75 -43.02 -28.67
C LYS A 770 22.03 -41.97 -27.59
N LEU A 771 23.23 -41.97 -26.98
CA LEU A 771 23.63 -40.95 -26.00
C LEU A 771 23.64 -39.57 -26.67
N LYS A 772 24.18 -39.48 -27.91
CA LYS A 772 24.19 -38.21 -28.66
C LYS A 772 22.78 -37.75 -28.99
N VAL A 773 21.92 -38.60 -29.51
CA VAL A 773 20.52 -38.30 -29.82
C VAL A 773 19.79 -37.72 -28.59
N LEU A 774 19.92 -38.36 -27.40
CA LEU A 774 19.31 -37.88 -26.19
C LEU A 774 19.88 -36.55 -25.69
N ILE A 775 21.16 -36.25 -25.97
CA ILE A 775 21.73 -34.92 -25.66
C ILE A 775 21.16 -33.88 -26.61
N ASP A 776 21.06 -34.19 -27.92
CA ASP A 776 20.49 -33.28 -28.92
C ASP A 776 18.98 -33.04 -28.64
N GLU A 777 18.23 -34.09 -28.29
CA GLU A 777 16.82 -33.96 -27.83
C GLU A 777 16.68 -33.11 -26.56
N ALA A 778 17.64 -33.23 -25.62
CA ALA A 778 17.62 -32.42 -24.40
C ALA A 778 17.79 -30.92 -24.70
N GLU A 779 18.56 -30.55 -25.69
CA GLU A 779 18.77 -29.18 -26.14
C GLU A 779 17.51 -28.65 -26.86
N GLU A 780 16.91 -29.48 -27.74
CA GLU A 780 15.66 -29.15 -28.43
C GLU A 780 14.47 -28.98 -27.46
N LEU A 781 14.37 -29.91 -26.48
CA LEU A 781 13.34 -29.86 -25.44
C LEU A 781 13.64 -28.83 -24.35
N LYS A 782 14.75 -28.11 -24.41
CA LYS A 782 15.19 -27.14 -23.38
C LYS A 782 15.15 -27.73 -21.96
N ILE A 783 15.70 -28.92 -21.79
CA ILE A 783 15.75 -29.58 -20.49
C ILE A 783 16.70 -28.84 -19.56
N PRO A 784 16.28 -28.51 -18.31
CA PRO A 784 17.13 -27.86 -17.34
C PRO A 784 18.46 -28.61 -17.12
N LYS A 785 19.53 -27.91 -16.77
CA LYS A 785 20.83 -28.51 -16.42
C LYS A 785 20.69 -29.34 -15.14
N CYS A 786 20.08 -30.54 -15.24
CA CYS A 786 19.87 -31.46 -14.13
C CYS A 786 20.98 -32.47 -14.03
N GLY A 787 21.09 -33.15 -12.87
CA GLY A 787 22.07 -34.20 -12.63
C GLY A 787 22.01 -35.35 -13.67
N LEU A 788 20.83 -35.64 -14.22
CA LEU A 788 20.62 -36.66 -15.24
C LEU A 788 21.26 -36.28 -16.58
N LEU A 789 21.10 -35.02 -17.02
CA LEU A 789 21.73 -34.49 -18.24
C LEU A 789 23.24 -34.39 -18.07
N ALA A 790 23.73 -34.02 -16.89
CA ALA A 790 25.14 -34.00 -16.58
C ALA A 790 25.76 -35.42 -16.66
N GLN A 791 25.07 -36.42 -16.09
CA GLN A 791 25.46 -37.81 -16.19
C GLN A 791 25.46 -38.32 -17.64
N LEU A 792 24.44 -37.95 -18.44
CA LEU A 792 24.34 -38.31 -19.85
C LEU A 792 25.54 -37.76 -20.64
N ARG A 793 25.89 -36.50 -20.46
CA ARG A 793 27.04 -35.86 -21.09
C ARG A 793 28.34 -36.50 -20.63
N GLN A 794 28.51 -36.80 -19.36
CA GLN A 794 29.67 -37.45 -18.81
C GLN A 794 29.86 -38.87 -19.42
N GLU A 795 28.80 -39.68 -19.53
CA GLU A 795 28.85 -41.01 -20.17
C GLU A 795 29.13 -40.90 -21.65
N TYR A 796 28.60 -39.87 -22.36
CA TYR A 796 28.96 -39.62 -23.78
C TYR A 796 30.42 -39.31 -23.94
N THR A 797 31.01 -38.45 -23.11
CA THR A 797 32.42 -38.08 -23.14
C THR A 797 33.30 -39.33 -22.89
N LYS A 798 32.99 -40.12 -21.86
CA LYS A 798 33.70 -41.38 -21.59
C LYS A 798 33.61 -42.39 -22.74
N ALA A 799 32.45 -42.47 -23.38
CA ALA A 799 32.24 -43.37 -24.50
C ALA A 799 33.02 -42.91 -25.78
N THR A 800 33.16 -41.61 -25.97
CA THR A 800 33.96 -41.04 -27.09
C THR A 800 35.48 -41.20 -26.87
N GLU A 801 35.95 -41.12 -25.62
CA GLU A 801 37.35 -41.29 -25.26
C GLU A 801 37.82 -42.76 -25.41
N ASN A 802 36.91 -43.72 -25.29
CA ASN A 802 37.19 -45.19 -25.40
C ASN A 802 37.10 -45.72 -26.85
N VAL A 803 36.74 -44.88 -27.84
CA VAL A 803 36.76 -45.27 -29.25
C VAL A 803 38.18 -45.01 -29.79
N GLU A 804 39.04 -46.06 -29.87
CA GLU A 804 40.31 -46.00 -30.58
C GLU A 804 40.04 -45.56 -32.03
N PRO A 805 40.86 -44.68 -32.62
CA PRO A 805 40.74 -44.36 -34.02
C PRO A 805 41.04 -45.65 -34.85
N ILE A 806 40.04 -46.09 -35.60
CA ILE A 806 40.25 -47.15 -36.61
C ILE A 806 41.19 -46.53 -37.66
N VAL A 807 42.46 -46.89 -37.58
CA VAL A 807 43.42 -46.59 -38.63
C VAL A 807 43.05 -47.52 -39.80
N ILE A 808 42.40 -47.02 -40.82
CA ILE A 808 42.25 -47.70 -42.09
C ILE A 808 43.60 -47.52 -42.81
N GLU A 809 44.46 -48.52 -42.67
CA GLU A 809 45.58 -48.66 -43.62
C GLU A 809 44.99 -48.87 -45.02
N LEU A 810 45.06 -47.87 -45.86
CA LEU A 810 44.86 -48.05 -47.30
C LEU A 810 46.11 -48.73 -47.84
N ASP A 811 45.98 -50.00 -48.06
CA ASP A 811 47.00 -50.70 -48.88
C ASP A 811 46.96 -50.09 -50.28
N ASP A 812 48.07 -49.42 -50.67
CA ASP A 812 48.36 -48.99 -52.06
C ASP A 812 48.74 -50.28 -52.81
N ASP A 813 47.86 -50.75 -53.70
CA ASP A 813 48.20 -51.57 -54.87
C ASP A 813 47.71 -50.89 -56.15
#